data_3eff56e993e018d0b2beec1ebc6bc76f
#
_entry.id   3eff56e993e018d0b2beec1ebc6bc76f
#
_cell.length_a   1.000
_cell.length_b   1.000
_cell.length_c   1.000
_cell.angle_alpha   90.00
_cell.angle_beta   90.00
_cell.angle_gamma   90.00
#
_symmetry.space_group_name_H-M   'P 1'
#
loop_
_entity.id
_entity.type
_entity.pdbx_description
1 polymer ?
#
loop_
_entity_poly.entity_id
_entity_poly.type
_entity_poly.pdbx_seq_one_letter_code
_entity_poly.pdbx_strand_id
1 'polypeptide(L)'
;MRRLCLFSGGLALAAALYVYAVHAAPWPLLLGLAVLCGGLFLLRKAGTRRAAVCVLGLLTGFAWCRGYEALFLRPLEGYAGQELPFAAEALAAPQQTTYGQSCEVRLRLGGQSCTAVLYFDEADADIRPGDTLSGLARITTAQERLRRGSDYDISRGLLLSASCRGTLHIQAAETVPLRLLPARFAQRLRSAVTAVFPADTAGFVRALLLGDRSGLSYAARNELAIAGIYHAVAVSGMHVSILLGMILLLCGGNHPLAAALGLPAAACFILMAGAPASAVRAGVMQAIVLCAPLLRRDYDPPTAIFAALLVLLAQNPWAVRDVGLQLSFASTAGIVLFAGRLYRALTDHRRLQRWLRPKTPLRWLLRAMLTALCCTLSSMVFALPITAVQFGEISLAAPVVNVLVLWLLSIVFCGAMLTALLALALPAAASIPAAVLSWPVRLVQLVAHGAAKVPFAALYPENGYLIAAAVFLYALVLLLALRPGTVRLWHALAAAVVVTGCCMALSCADAALPASSFAMLDVGQGQCLVSRTGGSVTVIDCGGAEDASGETAARYLLARGMPRVDRLILTHFDADHCNGVRQLLRRVQVDTLYIPELSPSSRLRTQILLAAAEAGTSIRYVTQDLVLPQEGGSLTIFAPTGEKDEENAGLCVLAACEKYDILITGDLTAQAEYRLLSLHTLPQAAVLVAGHHGAATSTSEALLRAVRPEAVFISAGADNRFGHPAAQTLARIRQSGAAVYRTDLSGTITIRG
;
A
#
# COMPACT_ATOMS: atom_id res chain seq x y z
N MET A 1 -29.16 12.64 -19.97
CA MET A 1 -27.89 11.96 -19.67
C MET A 1 -26.78 12.67 -20.42
N ARG A 2 -25.71 13.00 -19.73
CA ARG A 2 -24.63 13.92 -20.19
C ARG A 2 -23.73 13.21 -21.17
N ARG A 3 -23.53 13.80 -22.37
CA ARG A 3 -22.73 13.17 -23.44
C ARG A 3 -21.27 12.93 -23.01
N LEU A 4 -20.68 13.88 -22.30
CA LEU A 4 -19.32 13.75 -21.77
C LEU A 4 -19.18 12.55 -20.82
N CYS A 5 -20.15 12.35 -19.92
CA CYS A 5 -20.11 11.20 -18.99
C CYS A 5 -20.15 9.86 -19.72
N LEU A 6 -20.96 9.76 -20.80
CA LEU A 6 -21.04 8.54 -21.62
C LEU A 6 -19.75 8.28 -22.38
N PHE A 7 -19.17 9.31 -22.97
CA PHE A 7 -17.91 9.21 -23.71
C PHE A 7 -16.76 8.83 -22.77
N SER A 8 -16.56 9.59 -21.70
CA SER A 8 -15.47 9.34 -20.74
C SER A 8 -15.63 8.00 -20.03
N GLY A 9 -16.88 7.60 -19.73
CA GLY A 9 -17.18 6.28 -19.15
C GLY A 9 -16.84 5.16 -20.11
N GLY A 10 -17.18 5.29 -21.40
CA GLY A 10 -16.79 4.36 -22.46
C GLY A 10 -15.27 4.25 -22.60
N LEU A 11 -14.57 5.39 -22.61
CA LEU A 11 -13.11 5.42 -22.70
C LEU A 11 -12.46 4.73 -21.47
N ALA A 12 -12.95 5.00 -20.26
CA ALA A 12 -12.45 4.38 -19.04
C ALA A 12 -12.69 2.87 -19.03
N LEU A 13 -13.87 2.43 -19.49
CA LEU A 13 -14.18 1.00 -19.61
C LEU A 13 -13.24 0.33 -20.63
N ALA A 14 -12.96 0.97 -21.77
CA ALA A 14 -12.01 0.46 -22.75
C ALA A 14 -10.59 0.34 -22.18
N ALA A 15 -10.12 1.37 -21.46
CA ALA A 15 -8.83 1.34 -20.81
C ALA A 15 -8.76 0.21 -19.76
N ALA A 16 -9.79 0.05 -18.93
CA ALA A 16 -9.86 -1.04 -17.96
C ALA A 16 -9.84 -2.42 -18.64
N LEU A 17 -10.69 -2.64 -19.65
CA LEU A 17 -10.72 -3.90 -20.39
C LEU A 17 -9.38 -4.20 -21.07
N TYR A 18 -8.75 -3.18 -21.68
CA TYR A 18 -7.44 -3.34 -22.31
C TYR A 18 -6.37 -3.74 -21.30
N VAL A 19 -6.29 -3.03 -20.20
CA VAL A 19 -5.22 -3.17 -19.20
C VAL A 19 -5.38 -4.42 -18.34
N TYR A 20 -6.62 -4.85 -18.01
CA TYR A 20 -6.87 -5.99 -17.13
C TYR A 20 -7.17 -7.30 -17.85
N ALA A 21 -7.79 -7.26 -19.04
CA ALA A 21 -8.30 -8.46 -19.68
C ALA A 21 -7.73 -8.71 -21.08
N VAL A 22 -7.42 -7.69 -21.86
CA VAL A 22 -7.11 -7.84 -23.28
C VAL A 22 -5.94 -6.94 -23.67
N HIS A 23 -4.71 -7.39 -23.43
CA HIS A 23 -3.51 -6.65 -23.85
C HIS A 23 -3.37 -6.48 -25.38
N ALA A 24 -4.11 -7.26 -26.19
CA ALA A 24 -4.18 -7.12 -27.63
C ALA A 24 -5.64 -7.13 -28.06
N ALA A 25 -6.27 -5.94 -28.18
CA ALA A 25 -7.60 -5.86 -28.78
C ALA A 25 -7.51 -6.30 -30.26
N PRO A 26 -8.15 -7.40 -30.66
CA PRO A 26 -8.10 -7.86 -32.04
C PRO A 26 -8.77 -6.83 -32.95
N TRP A 27 -8.16 -6.51 -34.07
CA TRP A 27 -8.70 -5.58 -35.08
C TRP A 27 -10.17 -5.84 -35.44
N PRO A 28 -10.67 -7.12 -35.51
CA PRO A 28 -12.07 -7.39 -35.73
C PRO A 28 -13.01 -6.80 -34.69
N LEU A 29 -12.59 -6.79 -33.39
CA LEU A 29 -13.39 -6.15 -32.34
C LEU A 29 -13.52 -4.64 -32.54
N LEU A 30 -12.43 -3.97 -32.87
CA LEU A 30 -12.43 -2.53 -33.14
C LEU A 30 -13.29 -2.19 -34.36
N LEU A 31 -13.18 -2.99 -35.42
CA LEU A 31 -14.00 -2.81 -36.63
C LEU A 31 -15.49 -3.06 -36.32
N GLY A 32 -15.82 -4.12 -35.59
CA GLY A 32 -17.18 -4.39 -35.17
C GLY A 32 -17.80 -3.30 -34.32
N LEU A 33 -17.03 -2.75 -33.39
CA LEU A 33 -17.45 -1.58 -32.59
C LEU A 33 -17.63 -0.33 -33.44
N ALA A 34 -16.77 -0.09 -34.43
CA ALA A 34 -16.90 1.04 -35.37
C ALA A 34 -18.17 0.94 -36.21
N VAL A 35 -18.46 -0.24 -36.76
CA VAL A 35 -19.69 -0.52 -37.51
C VAL A 35 -20.93 -0.34 -36.65
N LEU A 36 -20.89 -0.88 -35.39
CA LEU A 36 -21.98 -0.73 -34.42
C LEU A 36 -22.20 0.76 -34.07
N CYS A 37 -21.14 1.53 -33.88
CA CYS A 37 -21.21 2.97 -33.60
C CYS A 37 -21.88 3.71 -34.77
N GLY A 38 -21.44 3.45 -36.01
CA GLY A 38 -22.04 4.02 -37.20
C GLY A 38 -23.51 3.67 -37.37
N GLY A 39 -23.86 2.40 -37.20
CA GLY A 39 -25.24 1.93 -37.22
C GLY A 39 -26.13 2.59 -36.17
N LEU A 40 -25.67 2.68 -34.93
CA LEU A 40 -26.39 3.34 -33.84
C LEU A 40 -26.57 4.85 -34.08
N PHE A 41 -25.61 5.50 -34.75
CA PHE A 41 -25.70 6.93 -35.11
C PHE A 41 -26.77 7.19 -36.17
N LEU A 42 -26.93 6.27 -37.13
CA LEU A 42 -27.90 6.36 -38.21
C LEU A 42 -29.37 6.20 -37.73
N LEU A 43 -29.60 5.48 -36.63
CA LEU A 43 -30.96 5.19 -36.15
C LEU A 43 -31.74 6.37 -35.57
N ARG A 44 -31.21 7.57 -35.53
CA ARG A 44 -31.81 8.85 -35.11
C ARG A 44 -32.61 8.91 -33.79
N LYS A 45 -32.82 7.80 -33.07
CA LYS A 45 -33.49 7.76 -31.77
C LYS A 45 -32.57 8.31 -30.66
N ALA A 46 -33.13 9.01 -29.68
CA ALA A 46 -32.33 9.61 -28.58
C ALA A 46 -31.54 8.57 -27.77
N GLY A 47 -32.07 7.36 -27.59
CA GLY A 47 -31.40 6.26 -26.91
C GLY A 47 -30.20 5.71 -27.70
N THR A 48 -30.36 5.52 -29.00
CA THR A 48 -29.30 5.02 -29.90
C THR A 48 -28.14 6.01 -30.03
N ARG A 49 -28.42 7.33 -30.09
CA ARG A 49 -27.37 8.36 -30.07
C ARG A 49 -26.56 8.37 -28.79
N ARG A 50 -27.18 8.09 -27.64
CA ARG A 50 -26.46 7.95 -26.36
C ARG A 50 -25.57 6.71 -26.35
N ALA A 51 -26.07 5.58 -26.84
CA ALA A 51 -25.28 4.36 -27.01
C ALA A 51 -24.09 4.59 -27.96
N ALA A 52 -24.31 5.28 -29.08
CA ALA A 52 -23.26 5.63 -30.02
C ALA A 52 -22.13 6.48 -29.39
N VAL A 53 -22.45 7.46 -28.54
CA VAL A 53 -21.43 8.23 -27.81
C VAL A 53 -20.61 7.35 -26.87
N CYS A 54 -21.25 6.39 -26.18
CA CYS A 54 -20.55 5.44 -25.31
C CYS A 54 -19.61 4.51 -26.12
N VAL A 55 -20.10 3.97 -27.24
CA VAL A 55 -19.30 3.14 -28.17
C VAL A 55 -18.15 3.92 -28.79
N LEU A 56 -18.36 5.20 -29.13
CA LEU A 56 -17.30 6.09 -29.58
C LEU A 56 -16.21 6.25 -28.51
N GLY A 57 -16.61 6.41 -27.23
CA GLY A 57 -15.68 6.44 -26.12
C GLY A 57 -14.88 5.14 -25.99
N LEU A 58 -15.53 3.98 -26.12
CA LEU A 58 -14.86 2.67 -26.14
C LEU A 58 -13.83 2.54 -27.27
N LEU A 59 -14.21 2.92 -28.49
CA LEU A 59 -13.30 2.88 -29.67
C LEU A 59 -12.09 3.79 -29.45
N THR A 60 -12.34 5.03 -29.00
CA THR A 60 -11.28 6.00 -28.73
C THR A 60 -10.36 5.49 -27.63
N GLY A 61 -10.90 4.87 -26.58
CA GLY A 61 -10.14 4.29 -25.47
C GLY A 61 -9.23 3.16 -25.92
N PHE A 62 -9.74 2.20 -26.68
CA PHE A 62 -8.89 1.13 -27.24
C PHE A 62 -7.83 1.64 -28.19
N ALA A 63 -8.19 2.55 -29.09
CA ALA A 63 -7.23 3.17 -30.01
C ALA A 63 -6.13 3.94 -29.24
N TRP A 64 -6.51 4.66 -28.19
CA TRP A 64 -5.57 5.38 -27.34
C TRP A 64 -4.64 4.43 -26.57
N CYS A 65 -5.13 3.36 -25.95
CA CYS A 65 -4.30 2.36 -25.30
C CYS A 65 -3.23 1.77 -26.24
N ARG A 66 -3.65 1.38 -27.45
CA ARG A 66 -2.73 0.89 -28.50
C ARG A 66 -1.73 1.95 -28.96
N GLY A 67 -2.21 3.18 -29.16
CA GLY A 67 -1.36 4.32 -29.52
C GLY A 67 -0.34 4.65 -28.45
N TYR A 68 -0.76 4.63 -27.19
CA TYR A 68 0.13 4.86 -26.04
C TYR A 68 1.22 3.81 -25.95
N GLU A 69 0.85 2.54 -26.09
CA GLU A 69 1.81 1.43 -26.11
C GLU A 69 2.82 1.57 -27.26
N ALA A 70 2.33 1.87 -28.48
CA ALA A 70 3.18 2.01 -29.64
C ALA A 70 4.11 3.22 -29.58
N LEU A 71 3.65 4.34 -29.01
CA LEU A 71 4.41 5.61 -28.97
C LEU A 71 5.35 5.70 -27.77
N PHE A 72 4.98 5.13 -26.61
CA PHE A 72 5.69 5.35 -25.36
C PHE A 72 6.32 4.08 -24.75
N LEU A 73 5.75 2.88 -24.94
CA LEU A 73 6.28 1.67 -24.34
C LEU A 73 7.20 0.89 -25.28
N ARG A 74 6.73 0.57 -26.51
CA ARG A 74 7.50 -0.24 -27.45
C ARG A 74 8.89 0.32 -27.79
N PRO A 75 9.08 1.65 -27.99
CA PRO A 75 10.40 2.17 -28.28
C PRO A 75 11.42 1.95 -27.16
N LEU A 76 10.95 1.72 -25.93
CA LEU A 76 11.79 1.50 -24.76
C LEU A 76 12.13 0.03 -24.51
N GLU A 77 11.45 -0.92 -25.15
CA GLU A 77 11.64 -2.36 -24.96
C GLU A 77 13.07 -2.83 -25.32
N GLY A 78 13.69 -2.17 -26.30
CA GLY A 78 15.06 -2.47 -26.71
C GLY A 78 16.12 -2.27 -25.62
N TYR A 79 15.82 -1.53 -24.55
CA TYR A 79 16.73 -1.26 -23.44
C TYR A 79 16.60 -2.26 -22.28
N ALA A 80 15.67 -3.21 -22.36
CA ALA A 80 15.40 -4.16 -21.27
C ALA A 80 16.62 -4.96 -20.87
N GLY A 81 16.96 -4.95 -19.58
CA GLY A 81 18.07 -5.71 -19.00
C GLY A 81 19.48 -5.22 -19.35
N GLN A 82 19.61 -4.18 -20.18
CA GLN A 82 20.91 -3.65 -20.59
C GLN A 82 21.51 -2.74 -19.52
N GLU A 83 22.84 -2.77 -19.42
CA GLU A 83 23.63 -1.81 -18.64
C GLU A 83 24.13 -0.72 -19.58
N LEU A 84 23.66 0.50 -19.38
CA LEU A 84 23.93 1.62 -20.29
C LEU A 84 24.38 2.87 -19.52
N PRO A 85 25.24 3.69 -20.10
CA PRO A 85 25.49 5.02 -19.59
C PRO A 85 24.22 5.85 -19.73
N PHE A 86 23.89 6.60 -18.68
CA PHE A 86 22.69 7.45 -18.65
C PHE A 86 23.03 8.90 -18.31
N ALA A 87 22.17 9.79 -18.78
CA ALA A 87 22.05 11.15 -18.30
C ALA A 87 20.58 11.43 -17.94
N ALA A 88 20.34 11.99 -16.78
CA ALA A 88 19.01 12.20 -16.26
C ALA A 88 18.90 13.55 -15.54
N GLU A 89 17.73 14.20 -15.67
CA GLU A 89 17.36 15.41 -14.92
C GLU A 89 16.49 14.98 -13.72
N ALA A 90 16.87 15.35 -12.50
CA ALA A 90 16.09 15.07 -11.30
C ALA A 90 14.76 15.85 -11.33
N LEU A 91 13.63 15.16 -11.19
CA LEU A 91 12.29 15.77 -11.17
C LEU A 91 11.81 16.05 -9.75
N ALA A 92 12.24 15.24 -8.79
CA ALA A 92 11.90 15.33 -7.39
C ALA A 92 13.16 15.19 -6.51
N ALA A 93 13.05 15.51 -5.23
CA ALA A 93 14.08 15.17 -4.25
C ALA A 93 14.09 13.66 -3.99
N PRO A 94 15.27 13.07 -3.66
CA PRO A 94 15.38 11.64 -3.39
C PRO A 94 14.54 11.22 -2.20
N GLN A 95 14.08 9.97 -2.24
CA GLN A 95 13.33 9.32 -1.17
C GLN A 95 14.12 8.12 -0.67
N GLN A 96 14.15 7.91 0.64
CA GLN A 96 14.75 6.73 1.24
C GLN A 96 13.95 5.49 0.88
N THR A 97 14.66 4.44 0.49
CA THR A 97 14.13 3.10 0.25
C THR A 97 14.80 2.12 1.20
N THR A 98 14.38 0.87 1.20
CA THR A 98 14.97 -0.19 2.05
C THR A 98 16.47 -0.39 1.78
N TYR A 99 16.90 -0.21 0.54
CA TYR A 99 18.25 -0.53 0.07
C TYR A 99 18.95 0.66 -0.61
N GLY A 100 18.80 1.87 -0.07
CA GLY A 100 19.39 3.06 -0.64
C GLY A 100 18.37 4.17 -0.86
N GLN A 101 18.51 4.91 -1.95
CA GLN A 101 17.63 6.00 -2.31
C GLN A 101 17.01 5.80 -3.69
N SER A 102 15.85 6.41 -3.91
CA SER A 102 15.22 6.50 -5.23
C SER A 102 14.87 7.94 -5.56
N CYS A 103 15.00 8.30 -6.84
CA CYS A 103 14.67 9.62 -7.35
C CYS A 103 13.86 9.50 -8.64
N GLU A 104 12.76 10.22 -8.75
CA GLU A 104 12.06 10.37 -10.03
C GLU A 104 12.88 11.29 -10.95
N VAL A 105 13.19 10.80 -12.14
CA VAL A 105 14.07 11.47 -13.09
C VAL A 105 13.46 11.51 -14.49
N ARG A 106 13.90 12.47 -15.28
CA ARG A 106 13.74 12.45 -16.72
C ARG A 106 15.00 11.87 -17.35
N LEU A 107 14.92 10.61 -17.70
CA LEU A 107 16.03 9.84 -18.26
C LEU A 107 16.15 10.10 -19.76
N ARG A 108 17.38 10.28 -20.25
CA ARG A 108 17.71 10.39 -21.67
C ARG A 108 18.56 9.19 -22.09
N LEU A 109 18.04 8.39 -23.02
CA LEU A 109 18.70 7.21 -23.58
C LEU A 109 18.56 7.23 -25.11
N GLY A 110 19.67 7.14 -25.85
CA GLY A 110 19.64 7.01 -27.29
C GLY A 110 18.83 8.07 -28.05
N GLY A 111 18.76 9.31 -27.53
CA GLY A 111 17.97 10.40 -28.11
C GLY A 111 16.49 10.43 -27.67
N GLN A 112 16.01 9.44 -26.94
CA GLN A 112 14.68 9.41 -26.34
C GLN A 112 14.70 9.97 -24.92
N SER A 113 13.61 10.61 -24.50
CA SER A 113 13.44 11.14 -23.14
C SER A 113 12.15 10.60 -22.53
N CYS A 114 12.26 9.94 -21.38
CA CYS A 114 11.12 9.41 -20.64
C CYS A 114 11.25 9.65 -19.14
N THR A 115 10.15 9.55 -18.43
CA THR A 115 10.14 9.54 -16.96
C THR A 115 10.51 8.15 -16.43
N ALA A 116 11.40 8.14 -15.45
CA ALA A 116 11.93 6.91 -14.85
C ALA A 116 12.13 7.09 -13.34
N VAL A 117 12.27 5.96 -12.63
CA VAL A 117 12.78 5.95 -11.26
C VAL A 117 14.24 5.49 -11.31
N LEU A 118 15.13 6.29 -10.72
CA LEU A 118 16.53 5.96 -10.54
C LEU A 118 16.77 5.49 -9.11
N TYR A 119 17.31 4.29 -8.93
CA TYR A 119 17.72 3.72 -7.66
C TYR A 119 19.26 3.80 -7.54
N PHE A 120 19.77 4.20 -6.35
CA PHE A 120 21.19 4.32 -6.06
C PHE A 120 21.49 4.12 -4.58
N ASP A 121 22.71 3.72 -4.24
CA ASP A 121 23.08 3.30 -2.88
C ASP A 121 23.68 4.44 -2.02
N GLU A 122 23.99 5.61 -2.58
CA GLU A 122 24.58 6.73 -1.84
C GLU A 122 23.58 7.30 -0.83
N ALA A 123 23.87 7.13 0.47
CA ALA A 123 22.95 7.43 1.55
C ALA A 123 22.68 8.95 1.77
N ASP A 124 23.60 9.84 1.37
CA ASP A 124 23.57 11.29 1.68
C ASP A 124 23.68 12.17 0.43
N ALA A 125 23.21 11.70 -0.72
CA ALA A 125 23.24 12.49 -1.95
C ALA A 125 22.27 13.70 -1.86
N ASP A 126 22.80 14.94 -1.78
CA ASP A 126 22.00 16.18 -1.85
C ASP A 126 21.60 16.48 -3.30
N ILE A 127 20.60 15.72 -3.78
CA ILE A 127 20.04 15.88 -5.12
C ILE A 127 18.87 16.85 -5.04
N ARG A 128 18.87 17.85 -5.90
CA ARG A 128 17.80 18.84 -6.02
C ARG A 128 17.07 18.71 -7.35
N PRO A 129 15.76 19.00 -7.40
CA PRO A 129 15.04 19.02 -8.68
C PRO A 129 15.71 19.94 -9.69
N GLY A 130 16.03 19.42 -10.87
CA GLY A 130 16.76 20.09 -11.93
C GLY A 130 18.25 19.73 -12.04
N ASP A 131 18.82 19.08 -11.02
CA ASP A 131 20.21 18.61 -11.10
C ASP A 131 20.34 17.51 -12.15
N THR A 132 21.49 17.47 -12.82
CA THR A 132 21.81 16.45 -13.80
C THR A 132 22.55 15.31 -13.14
N LEU A 133 22.02 14.11 -13.32
CA LEU A 133 22.57 12.87 -12.80
C LEU A 133 23.14 12.04 -13.94
N SER A 134 24.32 11.48 -13.78
CA SER A 134 24.93 10.64 -14.81
C SER A 134 25.71 9.48 -14.17
N GLY A 135 25.82 8.39 -14.92
CA GLY A 135 26.50 7.18 -14.46
C GLY A 135 26.20 6.01 -15.38
N LEU A 136 26.42 4.80 -14.87
CA LEU A 136 26.03 3.55 -15.49
C LEU A 136 24.83 2.98 -14.76
N ALA A 137 23.79 2.56 -15.48
CA ALA A 137 22.61 1.96 -14.86
C ALA A 137 22.12 0.75 -15.64
N ARG A 138 21.62 -0.25 -14.91
CA ARG A 138 20.83 -1.35 -15.47
C ARG A 138 19.39 -0.88 -15.64
N ILE A 139 18.89 -1.01 -16.85
CA ILE A 139 17.55 -0.53 -17.23
C ILE A 139 16.56 -1.68 -17.13
N THR A 140 15.43 -1.44 -16.48
CA THR A 140 14.28 -2.34 -16.43
C THR A 140 13.07 -1.63 -17.05
N THR A 141 12.41 -2.24 -18.01
CA THR A 141 11.28 -1.64 -18.72
C THR A 141 9.96 -1.86 -17.99
N ALA A 142 8.95 -1.03 -18.28
CA ALA A 142 7.61 -1.17 -17.72
C ALA A 142 6.98 -2.54 -18.06
N GLN A 143 7.22 -3.08 -19.26
CA GLN A 143 6.70 -4.39 -19.65
C GLN A 143 7.35 -5.54 -18.86
N GLU A 144 8.66 -5.44 -18.60
CA GLU A 144 9.37 -6.42 -17.78
C GLU A 144 8.81 -6.44 -16.36
N ARG A 145 8.49 -5.26 -15.80
CA ARG A 145 7.84 -5.14 -14.49
C ARG A 145 6.40 -5.66 -14.47
N LEU A 146 5.63 -5.39 -15.51
CA LEU A 146 4.27 -5.94 -15.65
C LEU A 146 4.27 -7.48 -15.68
N ARG A 147 5.24 -8.09 -16.38
CA ARG A 147 5.42 -9.56 -16.39
C ARG A 147 5.72 -10.11 -14.98
N ARG A 148 6.34 -9.32 -14.11
CA ARG A 148 6.63 -9.65 -12.71
C ARG A 148 5.50 -9.25 -11.75
N GLY A 149 4.36 -8.77 -12.27
CA GLY A 149 3.19 -8.39 -11.47
C GLY A 149 3.23 -6.98 -10.89
N SER A 150 4.25 -6.16 -11.20
CA SER A 150 4.36 -4.78 -10.72
C SER A 150 3.82 -3.80 -11.75
N ASP A 151 2.74 -3.11 -11.43
CA ASP A 151 2.08 -2.12 -12.28
C ASP A 151 2.09 -0.69 -11.69
N TYR A 152 2.64 -0.53 -10.50
CA TYR A 152 2.63 0.73 -9.75
C TYR A 152 3.24 1.89 -10.53
N ASP A 153 4.44 1.69 -11.11
CA ASP A 153 5.15 2.78 -11.76
C ASP A 153 4.52 3.17 -13.11
N ILE A 154 4.12 2.19 -13.93
CA ILE A 154 3.47 2.48 -15.21
C ILE A 154 2.13 3.21 -15.01
N SER A 155 1.39 2.90 -13.94
CA SER A 155 0.14 3.58 -13.62
C SER A 155 0.36 5.06 -13.30
N ARG A 156 1.56 5.44 -12.81
CA ARG A 156 1.99 6.80 -12.54
C ARG A 156 2.71 7.46 -13.73
N GLY A 157 2.89 6.76 -14.84
CA GLY A 157 3.59 7.26 -16.02
C GLY A 157 5.11 7.16 -15.93
N LEU A 158 5.64 6.35 -15.02
CA LEU A 158 7.06 6.05 -14.91
C LEU A 158 7.36 4.84 -15.80
N LEU A 159 7.98 5.08 -16.94
CA LEU A 159 8.09 4.08 -18.01
C LEU A 159 9.31 3.16 -17.85
N LEU A 160 10.35 3.64 -17.18
CA LEU A 160 11.58 2.89 -16.92
C LEU A 160 11.95 2.92 -15.43
N SER A 161 12.71 1.91 -15.04
CA SER A 161 13.44 1.87 -13.79
C SER A 161 14.93 1.70 -14.10
N ALA A 162 15.76 2.50 -13.50
CA ALA A 162 17.19 2.46 -13.66
C ALA A 162 17.86 2.19 -12.31
N SER A 163 18.64 1.12 -12.20
CA SER A 163 19.43 0.83 -11.00
C SER A 163 20.87 1.23 -11.26
N CYS A 164 21.36 2.25 -10.57
CA CYS A 164 22.70 2.76 -10.72
C CYS A 164 23.73 1.67 -10.35
N ARG A 165 24.79 1.58 -11.13
CA ARG A 165 25.93 0.69 -10.90
C ARG A 165 27.19 1.52 -10.74
N GLY A 166 27.83 1.43 -9.56
CA GLY A 166 28.99 2.25 -9.24
C GLY A 166 28.63 3.68 -8.81
N THR A 167 29.52 4.63 -9.05
CA THR A 167 29.39 6.02 -8.57
C THR A 167 28.39 6.82 -9.39
N LEU A 168 27.53 7.57 -8.71
CA LEU A 168 26.59 8.53 -9.30
C LEU A 168 27.25 9.90 -9.37
N HIS A 169 27.36 10.47 -10.56
CA HIS A 169 27.84 11.82 -10.74
C HIS A 169 26.69 12.81 -10.73
N ILE A 170 26.76 13.79 -9.81
CA ILE A 170 25.74 14.81 -9.60
C ILE A 170 26.30 16.15 -10.05
N GLN A 171 25.64 16.78 -11.00
CA GLN A 171 25.97 18.12 -11.46
C GLN A 171 24.80 19.06 -11.11
N ALA A 172 25.08 20.06 -10.27
CA ALA A 172 24.09 21.05 -9.88
C ALA A 172 23.58 21.84 -11.10
N ALA A 173 22.29 22.10 -11.15
CA ALA A 173 21.69 22.89 -12.24
C ALA A 173 22.05 24.36 -12.11
N GLU A 174 22.66 24.96 -13.14
CA GLU A 174 22.90 26.42 -13.25
C GLU A 174 21.58 27.18 -13.36
N THR A 175 20.63 26.67 -14.11
CA THR A 175 19.30 27.26 -14.28
C THR A 175 18.21 26.23 -14.06
N VAL A 176 17.14 26.63 -13.35
CA VAL A 176 16.01 25.74 -13.04
C VAL A 176 14.86 26.03 -13.98
N PRO A 177 14.40 25.06 -14.77
CA PRO A 177 13.20 25.22 -15.59
C PRO A 177 11.97 25.58 -14.76
N LEU A 178 11.10 26.46 -15.27
CA LEU A 178 9.88 26.91 -14.58
C LEU A 178 9.00 25.73 -14.09
N ARG A 179 8.98 24.62 -14.85
CA ARG A 179 8.24 23.40 -14.50
C ARG A 179 8.71 22.74 -13.21
N LEU A 180 9.97 22.94 -12.79
CA LEU A 180 10.56 22.35 -11.58
C LEU A 180 10.57 23.28 -10.38
N LEU A 181 10.16 24.55 -10.55
CA LEU A 181 10.05 25.49 -9.44
C LEU A 181 9.12 24.98 -8.32
N PRO A 182 7.94 24.38 -8.60
CA PRO A 182 7.11 23.82 -7.54
C PRO A 182 7.82 22.71 -6.75
N ALA A 183 8.56 21.81 -7.41
CA ALA A 183 9.31 20.75 -6.76
C ALA A 183 10.46 21.30 -5.87
N ARG A 184 11.19 22.32 -6.36
CA ARG A 184 12.21 23.02 -5.54
C ARG A 184 11.58 23.77 -4.36
N PHE A 185 10.43 24.38 -4.56
CA PHE A 185 9.70 25.03 -3.49
C PHE A 185 9.22 24.02 -2.42
N ALA A 186 8.72 22.86 -2.86
CA ALA A 186 8.37 21.77 -1.96
C ALA A 186 9.56 21.28 -1.12
N GLN A 187 10.76 21.18 -1.71
CA GLN A 187 11.98 20.82 -0.98
C GLN A 187 12.33 21.87 0.10
N ARG A 188 12.24 23.17 -0.24
CA ARG A 188 12.45 24.25 0.75
C ARG A 188 11.42 24.21 1.88
N LEU A 189 10.14 23.97 1.57
CA LEU A 189 9.11 23.82 2.58
C LEU A 189 9.34 22.58 3.47
N ARG A 190 9.80 21.47 2.87
CA ARG A 190 10.19 20.28 3.63
C ARG A 190 11.25 20.59 4.67
N SER A 191 12.33 21.27 4.27
CA SER A 191 13.40 21.67 5.17
C SER A 191 12.91 22.66 6.25
N ALA A 192 12.08 23.62 5.87
CA ALA A 192 11.49 24.59 6.79
C ALA A 192 10.61 23.92 7.86
N VAL A 193 9.73 22.97 7.45
CA VAL A 193 8.89 22.19 8.38
C VAL A 193 9.76 21.38 9.33
N THR A 194 10.79 20.71 8.82
CA THR A 194 11.69 19.88 9.64
C THR A 194 12.48 20.74 10.66
N ALA A 195 12.80 21.98 10.32
CA ALA A 195 13.55 22.88 11.19
C ALA A 195 12.70 23.47 12.34
N VAL A 196 11.39 23.71 12.13
CA VAL A 196 10.56 24.45 13.11
C VAL A 196 9.56 23.57 13.87
N PHE A 197 9.11 22.44 13.32
CA PHE A 197 8.23 21.53 14.04
C PHE A 197 9.02 20.53 14.89
N PRO A 198 8.50 20.14 16.09
CA PRO A 198 9.09 19.08 16.89
C PRO A 198 9.24 17.76 16.11
N ALA A 199 10.29 16.99 16.41
CA ALA A 199 10.65 15.76 15.68
C ALA A 199 9.51 14.73 15.61
N ASP A 200 8.68 14.62 16.65
CA ASP A 200 7.53 13.72 16.74
C ASP A 200 6.34 14.10 15.83
N THR A 201 6.28 15.36 15.40
CA THR A 201 5.17 15.90 14.58
C THR A 201 5.60 16.34 13.19
N ALA A 202 6.89 16.67 12.99
CA ALA A 202 7.41 17.15 11.71
C ALA A 202 7.13 16.17 10.55
N GLY A 203 7.31 14.84 10.77
CA GLY A 203 7.02 13.81 9.77
C GLY A 203 5.56 13.79 9.35
N PHE A 204 4.64 13.93 10.31
CA PHE A 204 3.20 13.99 10.05
C PHE A 204 2.82 15.25 9.26
N VAL A 205 3.36 16.40 9.63
CA VAL A 205 3.10 17.67 8.94
C VAL A 205 3.66 17.65 7.51
N ARG A 206 4.84 17.08 7.28
CA ARG A 206 5.41 16.89 5.93
C ARG A 206 4.50 16.01 5.06
N ALA A 207 4.01 14.90 5.61
CA ALA A 207 3.08 14.02 4.91
C ALA A 207 1.78 14.75 4.55
N LEU A 208 1.22 15.53 5.49
CA LEU A 208 -0.02 16.29 5.30
C LEU A 208 0.12 17.40 4.24
N LEU A 209 1.22 18.17 4.26
CA LEU A 209 1.43 19.31 3.36
C LEU A 209 1.95 18.92 1.98
N LEU A 210 2.88 17.96 1.92
CA LEU A 210 3.67 17.67 0.74
C LEU A 210 3.49 16.23 0.21
N GLY A 211 2.76 15.38 0.94
CA GLY A 211 2.64 13.96 0.63
C GLY A 211 3.90 13.15 0.96
N ASP A 212 4.89 13.76 1.60
CA ASP A 212 6.15 13.12 1.97
C ASP A 212 5.99 12.29 3.24
N ARG A 213 5.86 10.98 3.07
CA ARG A 213 5.64 10.00 4.13
C ARG A 213 6.92 9.41 4.71
N SER A 214 8.09 9.81 4.21
CA SER A 214 9.38 9.26 4.64
C SER A 214 9.67 9.51 6.13
N GLY A 215 9.11 10.59 6.68
CA GLY A 215 9.21 10.90 8.11
C GLY A 215 8.21 10.19 9.03
N LEU A 216 7.31 9.35 8.48
CA LEU A 216 6.39 8.53 9.27
C LEU A 216 6.96 7.13 9.44
N SER A 217 7.08 6.67 10.69
CA SER A 217 7.44 5.27 10.95
C SER A 217 6.38 4.32 10.34
N TYR A 218 6.79 3.09 10.05
CA TYR A 218 5.87 2.07 9.55
C TYR A 218 4.69 1.85 10.52
N ALA A 219 4.96 1.82 11.82
CA ALA A 219 3.95 1.71 12.85
C ALA A 219 2.91 2.84 12.80
N ALA A 220 3.36 4.10 12.67
CA ALA A 220 2.46 5.24 12.55
C ALA A 220 1.61 5.17 11.26
N ARG A 221 2.19 4.75 10.14
CA ARG A 221 1.45 4.55 8.89
C ARG A 221 0.36 3.50 9.05
N ASN A 222 0.68 2.40 9.72
CA ASN A 222 -0.26 1.30 9.96
C ASN A 222 -1.39 1.70 10.93
N GLU A 223 -1.08 2.38 12.04
CA GLU A 223 -2.10 2.91 12.97
C GLU A 223 -3.08 3.86 12.26
N LEU A 224 -2.57 4.71 11.38
CA LEU A 224 -3.40 5.60 10.55
C LEU A 224 -4.27 4.82 9.55
N ALA A 225 -3.77 3.71 9.01
CA ALA A 225 -4.51 2.84 8.10
C ALA A 225 -5.64 2.11 8.83
N ILE A 226 -5.35 1.47 9.98
CA ILE A 226 -6.35 0.81 10.83
C ILE A 226 -7.42 1.80 11.29
N ALA A 227 -7.03 3.02 11.69
CA ALA A 227 -7.95 4.10 12.04
C ALA A 227 -8.75 4.62 10.83
N GLY A 228 -8.37 4.26 9.60
CA GLY A 228 -9.03 4.66 8.35
C GLY A 228 -8.77 6.10 7.91
N ILE A 229 -7.77 6.77 8.48
CA ILE A 229 -7.42 8.17 8.18
C ILE A 229 -6.10 8.33 7.39
N TYR A 230 -5.47 7.24 6.99
CA TYR A 230 -4.23 7.29 6.19
C TYR A 230 -4.38 8.08 4.89
N HIS A 231 -5.56 7.99 4.26
CA HIS A 231 -5.91 8.75 3.06
C HIS A 231 -5.96 10.28 3.30
N ALA A 232 -6.22 10.71 4.52
CA ALA A 232 -6.30 12.12 4.90
C ALA A 232 -4.92 12.73 5.21
N VAL A 233 -3.92 11.89 5.52
CA VAL A 233 -2.52 12.31 5.71
C VAL A 233 -1.78 12.34 4.37
N ALA A 234 -2.29 11.64 3.35
CA ALA A 234 -1.81 11.79 1.98
C ALA A 234 -2.43 13.02 1.31
N VAL A 235 -1.69 13.68 0.43
CA VAL A 235 -2.27 14.81 -0.34
C VAL A 235 -3.46 14.32 -1.15
N SER A 236 -4.63 14.88 -0.86
CA SER A 236 -5.91 14.43 -1.38
C SER A 236 -6.75 15.60 -1.90
N GLY A 237 -7.89 15.28 -2.49
CA GLY A 237 -8.86 16.29 -2.93
C GLY A 237 -9.33 17.25 -1.84
N MET A 238 -9.34 16.81 -0.59
CA MET A 238 -9.68 17.65 0.56
C MET A 238 -8.72 18.83 0.69
N HIS A 239 -7.41 18.60 0.58
CA HIS A 239 -6.38 19.65 0.70
C HIS A 239 -6.52 20.71 -0.39
N VAL A 240 -6.75 20.30 -1.64
CA VAL A 240 -7.00 21.24 -2.76
C VAL A 240 -8.26 22.07 -2.49
N SER A 241 -9.34 21.43 -2.01
CA SER A 241 -10.58 22.12 -1.67
C SER A 241 -10.45 23.12 -0.53
N ILE A 242 -9.67 22.76 0.51
CA ILE A 242 -9.39 23.63 1.66
C ILE A 242 -8.55 24.84 1.21
N LEU A 243 -7.49 24.61 0.42
CA LEU A 243 -6.63 25.67 -0.11
C LEU A 243 -7.45 26.67 -0.92
N LEU A 244 -8.28 26.21 -1.84
CA LEU A 244 -9.11 27.07 -2.68
C LEU A 244 -10.23 27.77 -1.88
N GLY A 245 -10.80 27.08 -0.89
CA GLY A 245 -11.77 27.67 0.05
C GLY A 245 -11.14 28.81 0.87
N MET A 246 -9.90 28.63 1.32
CA MET A 246 -9.14 29.67 2.03
C MET A 246 -8.87 30.89 1.12
N ILE A 247 -8.45 30.65 -0.14
CA ILE A 247 -8.23 31.72 -1.10
C ILE A 247 -9.54 32.46 -1.41
N LEU A 248 -10.65 31.76 -1.61
CA LEU A 248 -11.95 32.37 -1.85
C LEU A 248 -12.39 33.25 -0.65
N LEU A 249 -12.14 32.77 0.57
CA LEU A 249 -12.42 33.54 1.79
C LEU A 249 -11.57 34.81 1.87
N LEU A 250 -10.25 34.70 1.59
CA LEU A 250 -9.34 35.85 1.56
C LEU A 250 -9.69 36.85 0.46
N CYS A 251 -10.28 36.39 -0.64
CA CYS A 251 -10.81 37.25 -1.70
C CYS A 251 -12.20 37.82 -1.38
N GLY A 252 -12.72 37.68 -0.16
CA GLY A 252 -14.03 38.18 0.24
C GLY A 252 -15.20 37.58 -0.56
N GLY A 253 -15.05 36.36 -1.08
CA GLY A 253 -16.06 35.71 -1.93
C GLY A 253 -16.06 36.18 -3.39
N ASN A 254 -15.09 36.97 -3.81
CA ASN A 254 -14.95 37.43 -5.20
C ASN A 254 -14.47 36.25 -6.09
N HIS A 255 -15.37 35.61 -6.82
CA HIS A 255 -15.09 34.45 -7.66
C HIS A 255 -14.05 34.72 -8.77
N PRO A 256 -14.10 35.84 -9.55
CA PRO A 256 -13.06 36.16 -10.53
C PRO A 256 -11.65 36.24 -9.92
N LEU A 257 -11.51 36.96 -8.80
CA LEU A 257 -10.24 37.11 -8.12
C LEU A 257 -9.76 35.76 -7.52
N ALA A 258 -10.69 35.01 -6.90
CA ALA A 258 -10.40 33.69 -6.39
C ALA A 258 -10.01 32.68 -7.49
N ALA A 259 -10.57 32.78 -8.69
CA ALA A 259 -10.16 31.97 -9.81
C ALA A 259 -8.76 32.38 -10.32
N ALA A 260 -8.50 33.67 -10.47
CA ALA A 260 -7.21 34.18 -10.94
C ALA A 260 -6.04 33.82 -10.02
N LEU A 261 -6.23 33.84 -8.70
CA LEU A 261 -5.21 33.50 -7.72
C LEU A 261 -5.22 32.00 -7.35
N GLY A 262 -6.41 31.41 -7.22
CA GLY A 262 -6.60 30.06 -6.74
C GLY A 262 -6.19 28.97 -7.74
N LEU A 263 -6.45 29.16 -9.04
CA LEU A 263 -6.09 28.13 -10.01
C LEU A 263 -4.57 27.97 -10.14
N PRO A 264 -3.75 29.05 -10.26
CA PRO A 264 -2.29 28.90 -10.21
C PRO A 264 -1.77 28.33 -8.89
N ALA A 265 -2.34 28.76 -7.75
CA ALA A 265 -1.96 28.23 -6.43
C ALA A 265 -2.27 26.73 -6.30
N ALA A 266 -3.45 26.29 -6.77
CA ALA A 266 -3.81 24.87 -6.77
C ALA A 266 -2.92 24.05 -7.71
N ALA A 267 -2.61 24.57 -8.91
CA ALA A 267 -1.69 23.92 -9.83
C ALA A 267 -0.29 23.79 -9.23
N CYS A 268 0.23 24.86 -8.62
CA CYS A 268 1.51 24.82 -7.91
C CYS A 268 1.49 23.78 -6.77
N PHE A 269 0.45 23.77 -5.92
CA PHE A 269 0.30 22.81 -4.83
C PHE A 269 0.23 21.36 -5.31
N ILE A 270 -0.52 21.08 -6.39
CA ILE A 270 -0.62 19.75 -6.98
C ILE A 270 0.75 19.29 -7.50
N LEU A 271 1.49 20.16 -8.18
CA LEU A 271 2.84 19.85 -8.68
C LEU A 271 3.86 19.69 -7.54
N MET A 272 3.76 20.46 -6.45
CA MET A 272 4.57 20.29 -5.25
C MET A 272 4.38 18.91 -4.60
N ALA A 273 3.18 18.38 -4.65
CA ALA A 273 2.83 17.06 -4.11
C ALA A 273 3.14 15.88 -5.06
N GLY A 274 3.78 16.12 -6.21
CA GLY A 274 4.07 15.08 -7.23
C GLY A 274 2.86 14.71 -8.09
N ALA A 275 1.86 15.58 -8.19
CA ALA A 275 0.65 15.44 -9.03
C ALA A 275 -0.10 14.09 -8.85
N PRO A 276 -0.39 13.62 -7.62
CA PRO A 276 -1.14 12.37 -7.43
C PRO A 276 -2.53 12.49 -8.07
N ALA A 277 -3.03 11.39 -8.64
CA ALA A 277 -4.29 11.35 -9.39
C ALA A 277 -5.49 11.93 -8.62
N SER A 278 -5.53 11.72 -7.29
CA SER A 278 -6.55 12.28 -6.40
C SER A 278 -6.53 13.81 -6.32
N ALA A 279 -5.34 14.42 -6.28
CA ALA A 279 -5.17 15.87 -6.26
C ALA A 279 -5.45 16.49 -7.63
N VAL A 280 -4.98 15.87 -8.72
CA VAL A 280 -5.27 16.31 -10.10
C VAL A 280 -6.78 16.28 -10.37
N ARG A 281 -7.47 15.19 -10.01
CA ARG A 281 -8.94 15.11 -10.11
C ARG A 281 -9.62 16.28 -9.37
N ALA A 282 -9.22 16.51 -8.13
CA ALA A 282 -9.80 17.60 -7.35
C ALA A 282 -9.49 18.96 -7.96
N GLY A 283 -8.28 19.18 -8.47
CA GLY A 283 -7.91 20.40 -9.17
C GLY A 283 -8.79 20.69 -10.38
N VAL A 284 -9.03 19.68 -11.23
CA VAL A 284 -9.94 19.81 -12.37
C VAL A 284 -11.37 20.12 -11.94
N MET A 285 -11.88 19.38 -10.93
CA MET A 285 -13.24 19.60 -10.43
C MET A 285 -13.40 20.99 -9.80
N GLN A 286 -12.44 21.44 -9.02
CA GLN A 286 -12.47 22.76 -8.38
C GLN A 286 -12.25 23.89 -9.41
N ALA A 287 -11.46 23.67 -10.46
CA ALA A 287 -11.35 24.60 -11.57
C ALA A 287 -12.73 24.80 -12.24
N ILE A 288 -13.48 23.71 -12.45
CA ILE A 288 -14.85 23.80 -12.99
C ILE A 288 -15.76 24.56 -12.02
N VAL A 289 -15.67 24.31 -10.69
CA VAL A 289 -16.46 25.04 -9.66
C VAL A 289 -16.18 26.54 -9.72
N LEU A 290 -14.91 26.95 -9.78
CA LEU A 290 -14.53 28.36 -9.78
C LEU A 290 -14.87 29.06 -11.12
N CYS A 291 -14.74 28.34 -12.24
CA CYS A 291 -15.01 28.90 -13.56
C CYS A 291 -16.50 28.88 -13.95
N ALA A 292 -17.32 28.00 -13.36
CA ALA A 292 -18.75 27.89 -13.71
C ALA A 292 -19.51 29.21 -13.55
N PRO A 293 -19.40 29.98 -12.45
CA PRO A 293 -20.04 31.28 -12.31
C PRO A 293 -19.54 32.31 -13.34
N LEU A 294 -18.25 32.28 -13.70
CA LEU A 294 -17.67 33.16 -14.71
C LEU A 294 -18.24 32.91 -16.11
N LEU A 295 -18.54 31.64 -16.38
CA LEU A 295 -19.16 31.20 -17.64
C LEU A 295 -20.69 31.23 -17.59
N ARG A 296 -21.28 31.73 -16.52
CA ARG A 296 -22.74 31.73 -16.27
C ARG A 296 -23.38 30.34 -16.46
N ARG A 297 -22.69 29.31 -15.91
CA ARG A 297 -23.14 27.92 -15.97
C ARG A 297 -23.27 27.35 -14.55
N ASP A 298 -24.24 26.46 -14.38
CA ASP A 298 -24.37 25.72 -13.12
C ASP A 298 -23.30 24.63 -13.03
N TYR A 299 -22.80 24.44 -11.82
CA TYR A 299 -21.87 23.35 -11.53
C TYR A 299 -22.60 22.01 -11.53
N ASP A 300 -22.04 21.06 -12.30
CA ASP A 300 -22.58 19.73 -12.47
C ASP A 300 -21.55 18.68 -12.00
N PRO A 301 -21.69 18.14 -10.75
CA PRO A 301 -20.70 17.23 -10.17
C PRO A 301 -20.38 16.01 -11.04
N PRO A 302 -21.35 15.26 -11.60
CA PRO A 302 -21.02 14.13 -12.45
C PRO A 302 -20.23 14.51 -13.71
N THR A 303 -20.57 15.62 -14.36
CA THR A 303 -19.81 16.11 -15.53
C THR A 303 -18.38 16.47 -15.13
N ALA A 304 -18.18 17.11 -13.98
CA ALA A 304 -16.86 17.47 -13.48
C ALA A 304 -16.00 16.22 -13.16
N ILE A 305 -16.58 15.18 -12.54
CA ILE A 305 -15.91 13.90 -12.27
C ILE A 305 -15.44 13.26 -13.58
N PHE A 306 -16.32 13.14 -14.57
CA PHE A 306 -15.99 12.51 -15.85
C PHE A 306 -15.05 13.35 -16.70
N ALA A 307 -15.06 14.68 -16.57
CA ALA A 307 -14.05 15.55 -17.18
C ALA A 307 -12.66 15.29 -16.58
N ALA A 308 -12.57 15.19 -15.26
CA ALA A 308 -11.30 14.85 -14.59
C ALA A 308 -10.79 13.46 -15.00
N LEU A 309 -11.69 12.47 -15.09
CA LEU A 309 -11.34 11.12 -15.56
C LEU A 309 -10.77 11.16 -16.99
N LEU A 310 -11.42 11.92 -17.89
CA LEU A 310 -10.95 12.06 -19.25
C LEU A 310 -9.54 12.66 -19.32
N VAL A 311 -9.27 13.70 -18.53
CA VAL A 311 -7.94 14.35 -18.49
C VAL A 311 -6.86 13.35 -18.03
N LEU A 312 -7.13 12.60 -16.96
CA LEU A 312 -6.17 11.63 -16.43
C LEU A 312 -5.90 10.48 -17.40
N LEU A 313 -6.95 9.90 -17.99
CA LEU A 313 -6.80 8.79 -18.95
C LEU A 313 -6.25 9.23 -20.31
N ALA A 314 -6.43 10.50 -20.70
CA ALA A 314 -5.80 11.05 -21.88
C ALA A 314 -4.28 11.21 -21.69
N GLN A 315 -3.81 11.49 -20.48
CA GLN A 315 -2.40 11.54 -20.15
C GLN A 315 -1.76 10.15 -20.08
N ASN A 316 -2.43 9.21 -19.40
CA ASN A 316 -1.94 7.85 -19.21
C ASN A 316 -3.11 6.87 -19.11
N PRO A 317 -3.38 6.01 -20.10
CA PRO A 317 -4.46 5.04 -20.03
C PRO A 317 -4.22 3.95 -18.96
N TRP A 318 -2.96 3.68 -18.58
CA TRP A 318 -2.60 2.75 -17.51
C TRP A 318 -2.94 3.29 -16.11
N ALA A 319 -3.28 4.57 -15.99
CA ALA A 319 -3.73 5.16 -14.73
C ALA A 319 -4.98 4.48 -14.15
N VAL A 320 -5.73 3.68 -14.92
CA VAL A 320 -6.80 2.83 -14.39
C VAL A 320 -6.32 1.82 -13.35
N ARG A 321 -5.03 1.47 -13.32
CA ARG A 321 -4.39 0.63 -12.30
C ARG A 321 -3.93 1.42 -11.07
N ASP A 322 -3.89 2.75 -11.13
CA ASP A 322 -3.55 3.57 -9.96
C ASP A 322 -4.63 3.46 -8.89
N VAL A 323 -4.27 2.86 -7.75
CA VAL A 323 -5.19 2.64 -6.62
C VAL A 323 -5.71 3.96 -6.08
N GLY A 324 -4.87 5.02 -6.09
CA GLY A 324 -5.27 6.37 -5.69
C GLY A 324 -6.36 6.94 -6.59
N LEU A 325 -6.27 6.71 -7.91
CA LEU A 325 -7.32 7.06 -8.86
C LEU A 325 -8.59 6.27 -8.58
N GLN A 326 -8.49 4.94 -8.47
CA GLN A 326 -9.65 4.07 -8.22
C GLN A 326 -10.40 4.48 -6.95
N LEU A 327 -9.72 4.61 -5.82
CA LEU A 327 -10.30 5.01 -4.54
C LEU A 327 -10.90 6.42 -4.59
N SER A 328 -10.21 7.34 -5.25
CA SER A 328 -10.65 8.74 -5.33
C SER A 328 -11.95 8.87 -6.13
N PHE A 329 -12.07 8.17 -7.26
CA PHE A 329 -13.30 8.15 -8.07
C PHE A 329 -14.41 7.37 -7.39
N ALA A 330 -14.12 6.21 -6.83
CA ALA A 330 -15.07 5.38 -6.08
C ALA A 330 -15.68 6.14 -4.90
N SER A 331 -14.86 6.75 -4.06
CA SER A 331 -15.33 7.55 -2.91
C SER A 331 -16.19 8.72 -3.35
N THR A 332 -15.77 9.47 -4.38
CA THR A 332 -16.53 10.62 -4.88
C THR A 332 -17.87 10.19 -5.49
N ALA A 333 -17.89 9.10 -6.26
CA ALA A 333 -19.12 8.54 -6.80
C ALA A 333 -20.09 8.12 -5.69
N GLY A 334 -19.59 7.48 -4.63
CA GLY A 334 -20.37 7.10 -3.46
C GLY A 334 -20.99 8.32 -2.77
N ILE A 335 -20.22 9.36 -2.52
CA ILE A 335 -20.71 10.60 -1.90
C ILE A 335 -21.78 11.25 -2.76
N VAL A 336 -21.55 11.42 -4.05
CA VAL A 336 -22.49 12.09 -4.97
C VAL A 336 -23.81 11.32 -5.10
N LEU A 337 -23.74 9.99 -5.09
CA LEU A 337 -24.95 9.15 -5.25
C LEU A 337 -25.72 8.95 -3.96
N PHE A 338 -25.04 8.83 -2.82
CA PHE A 338 -25.68 8.33 -1.59
C PHE A 338 -25.71 9.31 -0.43
N ALA A 339 -24.76 10.24 -0.27
CA ALA A 339 -24.67 11.07 0.93
C ALA A 339 -25.92 11.91 1.20
N GLY A 340 -26.45 12.57 0.16
CA GLY A 340 -27.68 13.35 0.29
C GLY A 340 -28.92 12.49 0.52
N ARG A 341 -28.97 11.26 0.01
CA ARG A 341 -30.08 10.31 0.25
C ARG A 341 -30.03 9.79 1.69
N LEU A 342 -28.85 9.39 2.15
CA LEU A 342 -28.62 8.90 3.51
C LEU A 342 -28.92 9.98 4.55
N TYR A 343 -28.43 11.21 4.32
CA TYR A 343 -28.70 12.33 5.20
C TYR A 343 -30.22 12.60 5.31
N ARG A 344 -30.93 12.61 4.19
CA ARG A 344 -32.40 12.77 4.18
C ARG A 344 -33.08 11.62 4.90
N ALA A 345 -32.73 10.38 4.64
CA ALA A 345 -33.32 9.21 5.29
C ALA A 345 -33.17 9.25 6.83
N LEU A 346 -31.99 9.70 7.31
CA LEU A 346 -31.73 9.83 8.75
C LEU A 346 -32.48 11.04 9.38
N THR A 347 -32.70 12.10 8.61
CA THR A 347 -33.28 13.34 9.12
C THR A 347 -34.77 13.54 8.76
N ASP A 348 -35.41 12.63 8.02
CA ASP A 348 -36.75 12.79 7.46
C ASP A 348 -37.88 12.84 8.55
N HIS A 349 -37.53 12.52 9.78
CA HIS A 349 -38.45 12.67 10.90
C HIS A 349 -38.64 14.17 11.25
N ARG A 350 -39.85 14.71 11.11
CA ARG A 350 -40.18 16.14 11.33
C ARG A 350 -39.64 16.73 12.65
N ARG A 351 -39.59 15.92 13.72
CA ARG A 351 -39.05 16.35 15.02
C ARG A 351 -37.53 16.54 14.96
N LEU A 352 -36.81 15.62 14.30
CA LEU A 352 -35.34 15.65 14.18
C LEU A 352 -34.92 16.80 13.26
N GLN A 353 -35.60 17.03 12.14
CA GLN A 353 -35.35 18.17 11.25
C GLN A 353 -35.49 19.52 11.97
N ARG A 354 -36.57 19.69 12.79
CA ARG A 354 -36.75 20.91 13.59
C ARG A 354 -35.66 21.07 14.64
N TRP A 355 -35.24 19.96 15.27
CA TRP A 355 -34.22 19.97 16.30
C TRP A 355 -32.83 20.27 15.72
N LEU A 356 -32.50 19.76 14.53
CA LEU A 356 -31.21 19.98 13.83
C LEU A 356 -31.13 21.35 13.13
N ARG A 357 -32.17 22.19 13.13
CA ARG A 357 -32.06 23.56 12.60
C ARG A 357 -31.01 24.34 13.40
N PRO A 358 -30.01 24.97 12.70
CA PRO A 358 -28.85 25.58 13.36
C PRO A 358 -29.26 26.87 14.09
N LYS A 359 -29.75 26.73 15.31
CA LYS A 359 -30.04 27.86 16.22
C LYS A 359 -29.00 28.05 17.31
N THR A 360 -28.14 27.03 17.53
CA THR A 360 -27.09 27.03 18.53
C THR A 360 -25.81 26.41 17.94
N PRO A 361 -24.62 26.79 18.46
CA PRO A 361 -23.35 26.18 18.01
C PRO A 361 -23.35 24.65 18.13
N LEU A 362 -23.95 24.10 19.19
CA LEU A 362 -24.06 22.66 19.39
C LEU A 362 -24.84 21.97 18.27
N ARG A 363 -25.99 22.56 17.86
CA ARG A 363 -26.79 21.99 16.76
C ARG A 363 -26.07 22.09 15.42
N TRP A 364 -25.33 23.17 15.20
CA TRP A 364 -24.46 23.30 14.02
C TRP A 364 -23.41 22.18 14.00
N LEU A 365 -22.75 21.96 15.15
CA LEU A 365 -21.75 20.89 15.29
C LEU A 365 -22.34 19.51 15.02
N LEU A 366 -23.48 19.19 15.65
CA LEU A 366 -24.16 17.89 15.44
C LEU A 366 -24.57 17.67 13.98
N ARG A 367 -25.03 18.72 13.29
CA ARG A 367 -25.33 18.66 11.87
C ARG A 367 -24.07 18.42 11.03
N ALA A 368 -22.97 19.09 11.34
CA ALA A 368 -21.70 18.88 10.67
C ALA A 368 -21.19 17.44 10.87
N MET A 369 -21.25 16.93 12.10
CA MET A 369 -20.87 15.54 12.41
C MET A 369 -21.75 14.52 11.66
N LEU A 370 -23.08 14.73 11.62
CA LEU A 370 -23.99 13.85 10.88
C LEU A 370 -23.69 13.90 9.37
N THR A 371 -23.41 15.09 8.83
CA THR A 371 -23.03 15.24 7.41
C THR A 371 -21.73 14.51 7.13
N ALA A 372 -20.71 14.68 7.97
CA ALA A 372 -19.43 13.98 7.85
C ALA A 372 -19.60 12.46 7.92
N LEU A 373 -20.42 11.97 8.84
CA LEU A 373 -20.75 10.54 8.94
C LEU A 373 -21.43 10.02 7.66
N CYS A 374 -22.44 10.74 7.15
CA CYS A 374 -23.13 10.38 5.91
C CYS A 374 -22.15 10.35 4.71
N CYS A 375 -21.26 11.34 4.61
CA CYS A 375 -20.24 11.38 3.57
C CYS A 375 -19.27 10.20 3.69
N THR A 376 -18.79 9.89 4.90
CA THR A 376 -17.87 8.76 5.12
C THR A 376 -18.52 7.43 4.76
N LEU A 377 -19.71 7.14 5.30
CA LEU A 377 -20.43 5.91 5.00
C LEU A 377 -20.73 5.78 3.50
N SER A 378 -21.11 6.86 2.84
CA SER A 378 -21.39 6.87 1.41
C SER A 378 -20.14 6.65 0.56
N SER A 379 -18.99 7.22 0.95
CA SER A 379 -17.72 6.99 0.27
C SER A 379 -17.27 5.54 0.37
N MET A 380 -17.51 4.91 1.52
CA MET A 380 -17.13 3.52 1.77
C MET A 380 -17.88 2.54 0.86
N VAL A 381 -19.08 2.85 0.40
CA VAL A 381 -19.89 1.95 -0.45
C VAL A 381 -19.10 1.45 -1.67
N PHE A 382 -18.33 2.31 -2.34
CA PHE A 382 -17.53 1.92 -3.50
C PHE A 382 -16.03 1.77 -3.19
N ALA A 383 -15.56 2.35 -2.09
CA ALA A 383 -14.15 2.25 -1.71
C ALA A 383 -13.81 0.91 -1.03
N LEU A 384 -14.71 0.34 -0.21
CA LEU A 384 -14.45 -0.89 0.53
C LEU A 384 -14.01 -2.08 -0.32
N PRO A 385 -14.65 -2.41 -1.46
CA PRO A 385 -14.18 -3.52 -2.28
C PRO A 385 -12.75 -3.31 -2.78
N ILE A 386 -12.40 -2.07 -3.13
CA ILE A 386 -11.07 -1.72 -3.61
C ILE A 386 -10.05 -1.83 -2.47
N THR A 387 -10.36 -1.30 -1.28
CA THR A 387 -9.47 -1.40 -0.12
C THR A 387 -9.28 -2.85 0.31
N ALA A 388 -10.35 -3.65 0.31
CA ALA A 388 -10.28 -5.08 0.64
C ALA A 388 -9.33 -5.86 -0.29
N VAL A 389 -9.43 -5.61 -1.61
CA VAL A 389 -8.61 -6.32 -2.61
C VAL A 389 -7.17 -5.79 -2.63
N GLN A 390 -6.98 -4.46 -2.58
CA GLN A 390 -5.66 -3.85 -2.77
C GLN A 390 -4.81 -3.82 -1.51
N PHE A 391 -5.44 -3.65 -0.34
CA PHE A 391 -4.71 -3.56 0.93
C PHE A 391 -4.96 -4.77 1.85
N GLY A 392 -5.93 -5.64 1.51
CA GLY A 392 -6.31 -6.75 2.38
C GLY A 392 -6.81 -6.31 3.76
N GLU A 393 -7.32 -5.06 3.86
CA GLU A 393 -7.74 -4.47 5.13
C GLU A 393 -8.97 -3.58 4.95
N ILE A 394 -9.91 -3.65 5.90
CA ILE A 394 -11.11 -2.83 5.96
C ILE A 394 -11.17 -2.19 7.34
N SER A 395 -11.01 -0.87 7.43
CA SER A 395 -11.18 -0.14 8.68
C SER A 395 -12.65 -0.01 9.07
N LEU A 396 -13.04 -0.60 10.20
CA LEU A 396 -14.34 -0.40 10.83
C LEU A 396 -14.37 0.84 11.73
N ALA A 397 -13.22 1.30 12.18
CA ALA A 397 -13.07 2.52 12.97
C ALA A 397 -13.26 3.80 12.15
N ALA A 398 -13.03 3.74 10.83
CA ALA A 398 -13.05 4.89 9.93
C ALA A 398 -14.27 5.83 10.06
N PRO A 399 -15.54 5.37 10.15
CA PRO A 399 -16.67 6.26 10.27
C PRO A 399 -16.62 7.14 11.53
N VAL A 400 -16.19 6.60 12.65
CA VAL A 400 -16.08 7.32 13.92
C VAL A 400 -14.86 8.25 13.91
N VAL A 401 -13.70 7.71 13.54
CA VAL A 401 -12.44 8.47 13.54
C VAL A 401 -12.50 9.64 12.56
N ASN A 402 -13.08 9.45 11.37
CA ASN A 402 -13.22 10.55 10.40
C ASN A 402 -14.07 11.71 10.95
N VAL A 403 -15.15 11.42 11.65
CA VAL A 403 -16.00 12.47 12.27
C VAL A 403 -15.20 13.24 13.33
N LEU A 404 -14.34 12.55 14.09
CA LEU A 404 -13.55 13.17 15.15
C LEU A 404 -12.35 13.98 14.63
N VAL A 405 -11.74 13.55 13.52
CA VAL A 405 -10.38 13.97 13.15
C VAL A 405 -10.34 14.87 11.90
N LEU A 406 -11.23 14.69 10.89
CA LEU A 406 -11.09 15.39 9.61
C LEU A 406 -11.18 16.93 9.71
N TRP A 407 -12.01 17.45 10.60
CA TRP A 407 -12.09 18.90 10.83
C TRP A 407 -10.81 19.45 11.47
N LEU A 408 -10.20 18.67 12.38
CA LEU A 408 -8.96 19.02 13.04
C LEU A 408 -7.79 19.01 12.04
N LEU A 409 -7.74 18.01 11.15
CA LEU A 409 -6.76 17.96 10.06
C LEU A 409 -6.87 19.17 9.13
N SER A 410 -8.07 19.69 8.90
CA SER A 410 -8.27 20.91 8.10
C SER A 410 -7.63 22.14 8.75
N ILE A 411 -7.79 22.28 10.08
CA ILE A 411 -7.14 23.34 10.85
C ILE A 411 -5.61 23.19 10.85
N VAL A 412 -5.14 21.95 11.09
CA VAL A 412 -3.70 21.66 11.06
C VAL A 412 -3.11 21.96 9.68
N PHE A 413 -3.79 21.57 8.60
CA PHE A 413 -3.33 21.83 7.22
C PHE A 413 -3.18 23.33 6.95
N CYS A 414 -4.22 24.13 7.24
CA CYS A 414 -4.17 25.58 7.04
C CYS A 414 -3.07 26.25 7.91
N GLY A 415 -3.04 25.93 9.20
CA GLY A 415 -2.08 26.47 10.12
C GLY A 415 -0.65 26.06 9.79
N ALA A 416 -0.42 24.79 9.46
CA ALA A 416 0.90 24.29 9.10
C ALA A 416 1.40 24.88 7.77
N MET A 417 0.51 25.10 6.78
CA MET A 417 0.86 25.78 5.53
C MET A 417 1.32 27.21 5.81
N LEU A 418 0.57 27.97 6.59
CA LEU A 418 0.95 29.34 6.95
C LEU A 418 2.25 29.38 7.78
N THR A 419 2.40 28.46 8.73
CA THR A 419 3.63 28.32 9.55
C THR A 419 4.84 27.97 8.69
N ALA A 420 4.69 27.04 7.74
CA ALA A 420 5.76 26.65 6.82
C ALA A 420 6.17 27.81 5.90
N LEU A 421 5.22 28.61 5.41
CA LEU A 421 5.51 29.82 4.64
C LEU A 421 6.22 30.89 5.50
N LEU A 422 5.78 31.08 6.75
CA LEU A 422 6.44 31.99 7.71
C LEU A 422 7.87 31.51 8.01
N ALA A 423 8.08 30.21 8.14
CA ALA A 423 9.39 29.62 8.42
C ALA A 423 10.42 29.87 7.31
N LEU A 424 10.01 30.05 6.07
CA LEU A 424 10.92 30.41 4.97
C LEU A 424 11.52 31.81 5.13
N ALA A 425 10.79 32.74 5.75
CA ALA A 425 11.24 34.11 5.96
C ALA A 425 11.77 34.37 7.39
N LEU A 426 11.09 33.82 8.40
CA LEU A 426 11.31 34.08 9.82
C LEU A 426 11.23 32.78 10.64
N PRO A 427 12.25 31.90 10.57
CA PRO A 427 12.22 30.58 11.26
C PRO A 427 11.98 30.68 12.76
N ALA A 428 12.62 31.64 13.44
CA ALA A 428 12.46 31.83 14.88
C ALA A 428 11.02 32.19 15.28
N ALA A 429 10.35 33.04 14.50
CA ALA A 429 8.94 33.38 14.74
C ALA A 429 7.98 32.22 14.42
N ALA A 430 8.32 31.38 13.45
CA ALA A 430 7.53 30.24 13.05
C ALA A 430 7.53 29.08 14.08
N SER A 431 8.51 29.04 14.99
CA SER A 431 8.60 28.02 16.05
C SER A 431 7.41 28.08 17.03
N ILE A 432 6.87 29.27 17.29
CA ILE A 432 5.73 29.45 18.20
C ILE A 432 4.45 28.81 17.63
N PRO A 433 3.94 29.18 16.43
CA PRO A 433 2.79 28.52 15.85
C PRO A 433 3.04 27.03 15.54
N ALA A 434 4.27 26.62 15.24
CA ALA A 434 4.61 25.20 15.06
C ALA A 434 4.41 24.41 16.36
N ALA A 435 4.87 24.94 17.51
CA ALA A 435 4.67 24.32 18.82
C ALA A 435 3.17 24.20 19.16
N VAL A 436 2.38 25.25 18.92
CA VAL A 436 0.92 25.24 19.15
C VAL A 436 0.22 24.21 18.27
N LEU A 437 0.56 24.16 16.97
CA LEU A 437 -0.04 23.21 16.02
C LEU A 437 0.39 21.75 16.25
N SER A 438 1.49 21.53 16.96
CA SER A 438 1.92 20.18 17.33
C SER A 438 0.94 19.48 18.28
N TRP A 439 0.19 20.21 19.09
CA TRP A 439 -0.82 19.64 19.98
C TRP A 439 -1.96 18.95 19.24
N PRO A 440 -2.68 19.60 18.30
CA PRO A 440 -3.69 18.92 17.51
C PRO A 440 -3.12 17.78 16.65
N VAL A 441 -1.85 17.87 16.18
CA VAL A 441 -1.20 16.75 15.48
C VAL A 441 -1.04 15.54 16.42
N ARG A 442 -0.53 15.75 17.64
CA ARG A 442 -0.43 14.70 18.66
C ARG A 442 -1.79 14.10 19.03
N LEU A 443 -2.83 14.94 19.08
CA LEU A 443 -4.19 14.44 19.33
C LEU A 443 -4.66 13.52 18.20
N VAL A 444 -4.40 13.85 16.93
CA VAL A 444 -4.70 12.97 15.79
C VAL A 444 -3.94 11.64 15.90
N GLN A 445 -2.65 11.70 16.22
CA GLN A 445 -1.83 10.50 16.42
C GLN A 445 -2.34 9.65 17.60
N LEU A 446 -2.73 10.28 18.71
CA LEU A 446 -3.30 9.59 19.87
C LEU A 446 -4.64 8.89 19.55
N VAL A 447 -5.53 9.57 18.79
CA VAL A 447 -6.79 8.98 18.34
C VAL A 447 -6.53 7.79 17.42
N ALA A 448 -5.58 7.90 16.48
CA ALA A 448 -5.20 6.81 15.59
C ALA A 448 -4.63 5.61 16.37
N HIS A 449 -3.71 5.87 17.31
CA HIS A 449 -3.12 4.86 18.17
C HIS A 449 -4.19 4.17 19.05
N GLY A 450 -5.09 4.95 19.65
CA GLY A 450 -6.21 4.40 20.45
C GLY A 450 -7.17 3.57 19.61
N ALA A 451 -7.53 4.03 18.41
CA ALA A 451 -8.38 3.29 17.49
C ALA A 451 -7.72 1.97 17.04
N ALA A 452 -6.41 1.97 16.79
CA ALA A 452 -5.68 0.77 16.37
C ALA A 452 -5.62 -0.32 17.46
N LYS A 453 -5.79 0.04 18.72
CA LYS A 453 -5.84 -0.90 19.86
C LYS A 453 -7.23 -1.52 20.09
N VAL A 454 -8.28 -0.96 19.48
CA VAL A 454 -9.63 -1.48 19.65
C VAL A 454 -9.75 -2.83 18.93
N PRO A 455 -10.23 -3.89 19.61
CA PRO A 455 -10.52 -5.15 18.95
C PRO A 455 -11.47 -4.95 17.76
N PHE A 456 -11.16 -5.60 16.63
CA PHE A 456 -11.93 -5.48 15.40
C PHE A 456 -11.98 -4.07 14.78
N ALA A 457 -11.07 -3.16 15.13
CA ALA A 457 -10.96 -1.87 14.47
C ALA A 457 -10.73 -1.99 12.96
N ALA A 458 -10.07 -3.07 12.53
CA ALA A 458 -9.92 -3.45 11.13
C ALA A 458 -10.29 -4.93 10.92
N LEU A 459 -10.82 -5.24 9.74
CA LEU A 459 -11.06 -6.60 9.26
C LEU A 459 -10.07 -6.94 8.15
N TYR A 460 -9.59 -8.18 8.14
CA TYR A 460 -8.65 -8.70 7.15
C TYR A 460 -9.34 -9.76 6.28
N PRO A 461 -9.93 -9.39 5.11
CA PRO A 461 -10.76 -10.27 4.29
C PRO A 461 -9.93 -11.21 3.39
N GLU A 462 -8.99 -11.95 3.99
CA GLU A 462 -8.26 -13.02 3.28
C GLU A 462 -9.06 -14.33 3.21
N ASN A 463 -10.14 -14.43 3.99
CA ASN A 463 -10.99 -15.61 4.05
C ASN A 463 -12.13 -15.50 3.03
N GLY A 464 -12.33 -16.55 2.22
CA GLY A 464 -13.38 -16.60 1.19
C GLY A 464 -14.80 -16.36 1.72
N TYR A 465 -15.11 -16.78 2.95
CA TYR A 465 -16.40 -16.52 3.59
C TYR A 465 -16.63 -15.04 3.88
N LEU A 466 -15.61 -14.33 4.36
CA LEU A 466 -15.70 -12.87 4.61
C LEU A 466 -15.83 -12.09 3.29
N ILE A 467 -15.14 -12.54 2.24
CA ILE A 467 -15.28 -11.97 0.90
C ILE A 467 -16.72 -12.19 0.39
N ALA A 468 -17.27 -13.40 0.55
CA ALA A 468 -18.65 -13.70 0.16
C ALA A 468 -19.67 -12.84 0.92
N ALA A 469 -19.49 -12.66 2.24
CA ALA A 469 -20.32 -11.76 3.04
C ALA A 469 -20.23 -10.31 2.54
N ALA A 470 -19.02 -9.82 2.25
CA ALA A 470 -18.81 -8.46 1.74
C ALA A 470 -19.47 -8.27 0.36
N VAL A 471 -19.35 -9.24 -0.55
CA VAL A 471 -20.01 -9.22 -1.88
C VAL A 471 -21.52 -9.21 -1.74
N PHE A 472 -22.08 -10.05 -0.84
CA PHE A 472 -23.51 -10.07 -0.57
C PHE A 472 -24.03 -8.74 -0.02
N LEU A 473 -23.34 -8.19 1.01
CA LEU A 473 -23.71 -6.90 1.60
C LEU A 473 -23.68 -5.78 0.55
N TYR A 474 -22.66 -5.80 -0.30
CA TYR A 474 -22.52 -4.84 -1.37
C TYR A 474 -23.65 -4.95 -2.42
N ALA A 475 -23.97 -6.17 -2.85
CA ALA A 475 -25.10 -6.41 -3.76
C ALA A 475 -26.42 -5.96 -3.15
N LEU A 476 -26.64 -6.20 -1.85
CA LEU A 476 -27.82 -5.77 -1.12
C LEU A 476 -27.93 -4.24 -1.06
N VAL A 477 -26.83 -3.55 -0.74
CA VAL A 477 -26.78 -2.06 -0.74
C VAL A 477 -27.08 -1.52 -2.14
N LEU A 478 -26.51 -2.09 -3.18
CA LEU A 478 -26.79 -1.68 -4.56
C LEU A 478 -28.28 -1.92 -4.93
N LEU A 479 -28.84 -3.06 -4.55
CA LEU A 479 -30.26 -3.36 -4.79
C LEU A 479 -31.16 -2.32 -4.15
N LEU A 480 -30.94 -2.01 -2.87
CA LEU A 480 -31.70 -1.00 -2.13
C LEU A 480 -31.53 0.41 -2.74
N ALA A 481 -30.35 0.73 -3.24
CA ALA A 481 -30.06 2.03 -3.84
C ALA A 481 -30.66 2.20 -5.24
N LEU A 482 -30.61 1.14 -6.06
CA LEU A 482 -31.06 1.18 -7.46
C LEU A 482 -32.56 0.92 -7.62
N ARG A 483 -33.14 0.14 -6.70
CA ARG A 483 -34.60 -0.18 -6.70
C ARG A 483 -35.21 0.08 -5.32
N PRO A 484 -35.37 1.34 -4.92
CA PRO A 484 -35.96 1.66 -3.63
C PRO A 484 -37.40 1.15 -3.55
N GLY A 485 -37.76 0.49 -2.44
CA GLY A 485 -39.09 -0.06 -2.20
C GLY A 485 -39.30 -1.53 -2.63
N THR A 486 -38.34 -2.17 -3.33
CA THR A 486 -38.43 -3.60 -3.68
C THR A 486 -38.29 -4.51 -2.46
N VAL A 487 -37.48 -4.10 -1.49
CA VAL A 487 -37.24 -4.85 -0.25
C VAL A 487 -37.46 -3.92 0.94
N ARG A 488 -38.21 -4.37 1.96
CA ARG A 488 -38.33 -3.62 3.20
C ARG A 488 -37.00 -3.59 3.95
N LEU A 489 -36.61 -2.45 4.49
CA LEU A 489 -35.32 -2.25 5.18
C LEU A 489 -35.06 -3.31 6.26
N TRP A 490 -36.09 -3.71 7.02
CA TRP A 490 -35.97 -4.74 8.04
C TRP A 490 -35.63 -6.12 7.48
N HIS A 491 -36.18 -6.52 6.34
CA HIS A 491 -35.81 -7.78 5.67
C HIS A 491 -34.38 -7.73 5.13
N ALA A 492 -33.96 -6.57 4.61
CA ALA A 492 -32.59 -6.37 4.17
C ALA A 492 -31.60 -6.45 5.33
N LEU A 493 -31.91 -5.80 6.46
CA LEU A 493 -31.08 -5.88 7.67
C LEU A 493 -31.03 -7.32 8.22
N ALA A 494 -32.17 -8.00 8.31
CA ALA A 494 -32.22 -9.40 8.74
C ALA A 494 -31.37 -10.30 7.83
N ALA A 495 -31.50 -10.19 6.51
CA ALA A 495 -30.68 -10.92 5.57
C ALA A 495 -29.18 -10.61 5.72
N ALA A 496 -28.81 -9.32 5.92
CA ALA A 496 -27.44 -8.92 6.18
C ALA A 496 -26.88 -9.57 7.43
N VAL A 497 -27.63 -9.54 8.55
CA VAL A 497 -27.20 -10.16 9.82
C VAL A 497 -27.06 -11.68 9.69
N VAL A 498 -28.04 -12.35 9.08
CA VAL A 498 -28.03 -13.82 8.91
C VAL A 498 -26.85 -14.23 8.04
N VAL A 499 -26.69 -13.64 6.85
CA VAL A 499 -25.62 -14.03 5.91
C VAL A 499 -24.25 -13.75 6.51
N THR A 500 -24.06 -12.57 7.12
CA THR A 500 -22.78 -12.21 7.76
C THR A 500 -22.49 -13.15 8.93
N GLY A 501 -23.50 -13.44 9.76
CA GLY A 501 -23.37 -14.39 10.89
C GLY A 501 -23.03 -15.79 10.43
N CYS A 502 -23.70 -16.31 9.38
CA CYS A 502 -23.37 -17.61 8.80
C CYS A 502 -21.96 -17.66 8.22
N CYS A 503 -21.55 -16.64 7.44
CA CYS A 503 -20.19 -16.55 6.91
C CYS A 503 -19.15 -16.48 8.02
N MET A 504 -19.44 -15.75 9.10
CA MET A 504 -18.54 -15.66 10.25
C MET A 504 -18.44 -17.00 11.00
N ALA A 505 -19.56 -17.69 11.20
CA ALA A 505 -19.58 -19.02 11.81
C ALA A 505 -18.82 -20.05 10.97
N LEU A 506 -19.00 -20.04 9.63
CA LEU A 506 -18.25 -20.91 8.72
C LEU A 506 -16.75 -20.57 8.73
N SER A 507 -16.39 -19.28 8.77
CA SER A 507 -15.00 -18.85 8.91
C SER A 507 -14.36 -19.34 10.22
N CYS A 508 -15.08 -19.25 11.32
CA CYS A 508 -14.61 -19.77 12.60
C CYS A 508 -14.48 -21.30 12.60
N ALA A 509 -15.44 -22.00 11.96
CA ALA A 509 -15.40 -23.46 11.82
C ALA A 509 -14.20 -23.89 10.95
N ASP A 510 -13.96 -23.23 9.81
CA ASP A 510 -12.83 -23.50 8.91
C ASP A 510 -11.48 -23.21 9.62
N ALA A 511 -11.43 -22.19 10.45
CA ALA A 511 -10.25 -21.88 11.26
C ALA A 511 -9.99 -22.92 12.37
N ALA A 512 -11.02 -23.61 12.83
CA ALA A 512 -10.91 -24.65 13.86
C ALA A 512 -10.54 -26.03 13.30
N LEU A 513 -10.83 -26.30 12.00
CA LEU A 513 -10.75 -27.62 11.38
C LEU A 513 -9.34 -28.21 11.17
N PRO A 514 -8.28 -27.48 10.75
CA PRO A 514 -7.00 -28.15 10.51
C PRO A 514 -6.25 -28.41 11.84
N ALA A 515 -5.91 -29.67 12.05
CA ALA A 515 -5.08 -30.09 13.16
C ALA A 515 -3.66 -29.51 13.06
N SER A 516 -3.13 -29.34 11.84
CA SER A 516 -1.82 -28.74 11.59
C SER A 516 -1.80 -27.90 10.32
N SER A 517 -1.04 -26.82 10.34
CA SER A 517 -0.74 -26.00 9.15
C SER A 517 0.61 -25.32 9.29
N PHE A 518 1.32 -25.20 8.16
CA PHE A 518 2.57 -24.49 8.08
C PHE A 518 2.52 -23.49 6.91
N ALA A 519 2.97 -22.28 7.13
CA ALA A 519 3.04 -21.26 6.10
C ALA A 519 4.39 -20.55 6.09
N MET A 520 4.97 -20.45 4.91
CA MET A 520 6.09 -19.56 4.62
C MET A 520 5.52 -18.31 3.97
N LEU A 521 5.58 -17.19 4.69
CA LEU A 521 5.00 -15.93 4.24
C LEU A 521 5.90 -15.26 3.19
N ASP A 522 5.29 -14.65 2.19
CA ASP A 522 6.02 -13.77 1.27
C ASP A 522 6.26 -12.42 1.97
N VAL A 523 7.48 -12.26 2.47
CA VAL A 523 7.98 -11.06 3.15
C VAL A 523 9.04 -10.31 2.30
N GLY A 524 9.14 -10.66 1.01
CA GLY A 524 10.24 -10.23 0.15
C GLY A 524 11.53 -10.96 0.52
N GLN A 525 12.67 -10.24 0.54
CA GLN A 525 13.93 -10.84 1.00
C GLN A 525 13.92 -10.91 2.52
N GLY A 526 13.90 -12.13 3.07
CA GLY A 526 13.86 -12.44 4.48
C GLY A 526 13.05 -13.70 4.79
N GLN A 527 12.83 -13.99 6.06
CA GLN A 527 12.13 -15.18 6.52
C GLN A 527 11.06 -14.88 7.56
N CYS A 528 9.88 -15.42 7.33
CA CYS A 528 8.79 -15.43 8.32
C CYS A 528 7.94 -16.68 8.10
N LEU A 529 7.93 -17.55 9.11
CA LEU A 529 7.26 -18.83 9.06
C LEU A 529 6.21 -18.89 10.17
N VAL A 530 5.05 -19.44 9.87
CA VAL A 530 3.99 -19.63 10.84
C VAL A 530 3.62 -21.11 10.86
N SER A 531 3.79 -21.75 12.01
CA SER A 531 3.38 -23.13 12.26
C SER A 531 2.23 -23.16 13.26
N ARG A 532 1.19 -23.89 12.95
CA ARG A 532 0.09 -24.22 13.85
C ARG A 532 0.00 -25.72 13.95
N THR A 533 0.04 -26.25 15.19
CA THR A 533 -0.11 -27.68 15.48
C THR A 533 -1.00 -27.83 16.68
N GLY A 534 -2.14 -28.50 16.52
CA GLY A 534 -3.19 -28.51 17.53
C GLY A 534 -3.70 -27.10 17.80
N GLY A 535 -3.78 -26.71 19.07
CA GLY A 535 -4.11 -25.33 19.48
C GLY A 535 -2.95 -24.36 19.55
N SER A 536 -1.70 -24.82 19.31
CA SER A 536 -0.49 -24.02 19.51
C SER A 536 -0.03 -23.32 18.24
N VAL A 537 0.28 -22.03 18.35
CA VAL A 537 0.77 -21.17 17.26
C VAL A 537 2.22 -20.80 17.51
N THR A 538 3.08 -21.12 16.57
CA THR A 538 4.51 -20.77 16.61
C THR A 538 4.87 -19.92 15.40
N VAL A 539 5.55 -18.82 15.62
CA VAL A 539 6.19 -18.02 14.56
C VAL A 539 7.69 -18.27 14.63
N ILE A 540 8.31 -18.57 13.50
CA ILE A 540 9.76 -18.80 13.40
C ILE A 540 10.30 -17.77 12.46
N ASP A 541 11.16 -16.90 12.97
CA ASP A 541 11.61 -15.67 12.37
C ASP A 541 10.47 -14.71 12.01
N CYS A 542 10.78 -13.45 11.89
CA CYS A 542 9.85 -12.40 11.49
C CYS A 542 10.65 -11.25 10.90
N GLY A 543 11.31 -11.52 9.78
CA GLY A 543 12.13 -10.56 9.07
C GLY A 543 11.78 -10.49 7.60
N GLY A 544 12.20 -9.42 6.92
CA GLY A 544 11.89 -9.23 5.52
C GLY A 544 12.53 -7.96 4.96
N ALA A 545 12.13 -7.60 3.75
CA ALA A 545 12.68 -6.47 3.02
C ALA A 545 12.54 -5.12 3.74
N GLU A 546 11.56 -4.99 4.62
CA GLU A 546 11.32 -3.82 5.48
C GLU A 546 10.74 -4.30 6.82
N ASP A 547 10.54 -3.39 7.78
CA ASP A 547 9.78 -3.65 9.02
C ASP A 547 8.34 -4.15 8.76
N ALA A 548 7.93 -4.21 7.50
CA ALA A 548 6.61 -4.67 7.04
C ALA A 548 6.35 -6.16 7.29
N SER A 549 7.37 -6.98 7.43
CA SER A 549 7.24 -8.43 7.68
C SER A 549 6.41 -8.74 8.93
N GLY A 550 6.58 -7.95 9.99
CA GLY A 550 5.78 -8.08 11.21
C GLY A 550 4.31 -7.79 11.02
N GLU A 551 3.96 -6.86 10.14
CA GLU A 551 2.57 -6.60 9.78
C GLU A 551 2.01 -7.72 8.88
N THR A 552 2.80 -8.22 7.93
CA THR A 552 2.41 -9.37 7.09
C THR A 552 2.10 -10.58 7.96
N ALA A 553 2.96 -10.89 8.94
CA ALA A 553 2.73 -11.95 9.91
C ALA A 553 1.47 -11.72 10.77
N ALA A 554 1.31 -10.51 11.31
CA ALA A 554 0.16 -10.15 12.12
C ALA A 554 -1.16 -10.25 11.35
N ARG A 555 -1.19 -9.76 10.10
CA ARG A 555 -2.37 -9.87 9.22
C ARG A 555 -2.70 -11.32 8.92
N TYR A 556 -1.70 -12.14 8.57
CA TYR A 556 -1.89 -13.57 8.34
C TYR A 556 -2.52 -14.26 9.55
N LEU A 557 -2.01 -13.96 10.75
CA LEU A 557 -2.50 -14.52 12.01
C LEU A 557 -3.92 -14.04 12.33
N LEU A 558 -4.16 -12.72 12.29
CA LEU A 558 -5.45 -12.12 12.61
C LEU A 558 -6.55 -12.51 11.62
N ALA A 559 -6.23 -12.61 10.32
CA ALA A 559 -7.17 -13.06 9.30
C ALA A 559 -7.66 -14.52 9.53
N ARG A 560 -6.87 -15.31 10.24
CA ARG A 560 -7.16 -16.71 10.57
C ARG A 560 -7.63 -16.90 12.01
N GLY A 561 -7.93 -15.80 12.71
CA GLY A 561 -8.43 -15.84 14.09
C GLY A 561 -7.39 -16.27 15.12
N MET A 562 -6.11 -16.05 14.85
CA MET A 562 -4.98 -16.36 15.74
C MET A 562 -4.39 -15.07 16.36
N PRO A 563 -5.03 -14.42 17.32
CA PRO A 563 -4.55 -13.17 17.91
C PRO A 563 -3.41 -13.38 18.92
N ARG A 564 -3.11 -14.64 19.28
CA ARG A 564 -2.09 -15.02 20.22
C ARG A 564 -1.10 -15.99 19.58
N VAL A 565 0.17 -15.77 19.84
CA VAL A 565 1.30 -16.60 19.43
C VAL A 565 1.93 -17.17 20.69
N ASP A 566 1.91 -18.48 20.84
CA ASP A 566 2.46 -19.15 22.03
C ASP A 566 3.98 -19.04 22.05
N ARG A 567 4.61 -19.13 20.86
CA ARG A 567 6.06 -19.15 20.72
C ARG A 567 6.50 -18.32 19.52
N LEU A 568 7.42 -17.40 19.75
CA LEU A 568 8.20 -16.72 18.71
C LEU A 568 9.64 -17.21 18.85
N ILE A 569 10.18 -17.80 17.80
CA ILE A 569 11.55 -18.31 17.76
C ILE A 569 12.33 -17.48 16.77
N LEU A 570 13.44 -16.88 17.20
CA LEU A 570 14.38 -16.23 16.28
C LEU A 570 15.58 -17.14 16.09
N THR A 571 15.82 -17.53 14.84
CA THR A 571 16.99 -18.35 14.52
C THR A 571 18.28 -17.59 14.79
N HIS A 572 18.33 -16.31 14.44
CA HIS A 572 19.44 -15.38 14.69
C HIS A 572 18.95 -13.92 14.60
N PHE A 573 19.85 -12.93 14.72
CA PHE A 573 19.46 -11.52 14.82
C PHE A 573 19.78 -10.68 13.57
N ASP A 574 19.89 -11.29 12.39
CA ASP A 574 20.00 -10.53 11.15
C ASP A 574 18.68 -9.85 10.78
N ALA A 575 18.77 -8.72 10.11
CA ALA A 575 17.61 -7.87 9.87
C ALA A 575 16.50 -8.58 9.08
N ASP A 576 16.86 -9.40 8.12
CA ASP A 576 15.94 -10.19 7.28
C ASP A 576 15.33 -11.41 7.99
N HIS A 577 15.70 -11.65 9.27
CA HIS A 577 15.07 -12.64 10.14
C HIS A 577 14.32 -12.04 11.34
N CYS A 578 14.57 -10.78 11.71
CA CYS A 578 14.01 -10.26 12.96
C CYS A 578 13.55 -8.79 12.93
N ASN A 579 13.70 -8.04 11.83
CA ASN A 579 13.33 -6.62 11.76
C ASN A 579 11.84 -6.35 11.99
N GLY A 580 10.95 -7.30 11.69
CA GLY A 580 9.50 -7.21 11.87
C GLY A 580 9.00 -7.54 13.27
N VAL A 581 9.85 -8.12 14.15
CA VAL A 581 9.44 -8.61 15.48
C VAL A 581 8.78 -7.50 16.31
N ARG A 582 9.35 -6.31 16.33
CA ARG A 582 8.80 -5.17 17.07
C ARG A 582 7.38 -4.80 16.63
N GLN A 583 7.11 -4.95 15.33
CA GLN A 583 5.80 -4.69 14.76
C GLN A 583 4.82 -5.81 15.10
N LEU A 584 5.26 -7.07 15.04
CA LEU A 584 4.45 -8.23 15.43
C LEU A 584 3.99 -8.12 16.87
N LEU A 585 4.90 -7.83 17.82
CA LEU A 585 4.63 -7.67 19.25
C LEU A 585 3.61 -6.57 19.57
N ARG A 586 3.46 -5.56 18.69
CA ARG A 586 2.44 -4.51 18.83
C ARG A 586 1.05 -4.94 18.39
N ARG A 587 0.97 -5.99 17.58
CA ARG A 587 -0.25 -6.40 16.87
C ARG A 587 -0.90 -7.64 17.44
N VAL A 588 -0.10 -8.56 17.92
CA VAL A 588 -0.54 -9.83 18.50
C VAL A 588 0.14 -10.07 19.83
N GLN A 589 -0.51 -10.81 20.69
CA GLN A 589 0.10 -11.23 21.95
C GLN A 589 1.08 -12.36 21.68
N VAL A 590 2.31 -12.24 22.18
CA VAL A 590 3.33 -13.30 22.13
C VAL A 590 3.67 -13.72 23.54
N ASP A 591 3.53 -15.00 23.84
CA ASP A 591 3.76 -15.49 25.19
C ASP A 591 5.24 -15.66 25.51
N THR A 592 5.98 -16.35 24.63
CA THR A 592 7.41 -16.63 24.84
C THR A 592 8.21 -16.37 23.58
N LEU A 593 9.31 -15.64 23.73
CA LEU A 593 10.34 -15.40 22.72
C LEU A 593 11.55 -16.30 23.03
N TYR A 594 11.87 -17.21 22.10
CA TYR A 594 13.06 -18.06 22.16
C TYR A 594 14.15 -17.47 21.28
N ILE A 595 15.34 -17.31 21.83
CA ILE A 595 16.49 -16.69 21.13
C ILE A 595 17.77 -17.46 21.41
N PRO A 596 18.75 -17.45 20.47
CA PRO A 596 20.05 -18.03 20.72
C PRO A 596 20.82 -17.25 21.81
N GLU A 597 21.51 -17.97 22.68
CA GLU A 597 22.41 -17.34 23.67
C GLU A 597 23.63 -16.72 22.99
N LEU A 598 24.18 -17.45 22.02
CA LEU A 598 25.37 -17.09 21.26
C LEU A 598 25.00 -16.12 20.12
N SER A 599 24.72 -14.88 20.44
CA SER A 599 24.46 -13.85 19.42
C SER A 599 25.25 -12.61 19.74
N PRO A 600 25.90 -11.99 18.76
CA PRO A 600 26.58 -10.72 18.96
C PRO A 600 25.57 -9.67 19.43
N SER A 601 26.00 -8.76 20.30
CA SER A 601 25.18 -7.65 20.73
C SER A 601 24.98 -6.68 19.55
N SER A 602 23.74 -6.51 19.10
CA SER A 602 23.39 -5.55 18.06
C SER A 602 22.35 -4.56 18.59
N ARG A 603 22.27 -3.40 17.94
CA ARG A 603 21.23 -2.41 18.23
C ARG A 603 19.82 -3.00 18.03
N LEU A 604 19.65 -3.83 17.00
CA LEU A 604 18.40 -4.49 16.67
C LEU A 604 18.00 -5.48 17.76
N ARG A 605 18.94 -6.33 18.21
CA ARG A 605 18.71 -7.25 19.34
C ARG A 605 18.24 -6.52 20.57
N THR A 606 18.93 -5.45 20.98
CA THR A 606 18.54 -4.64 22.15
C THR A 606 17.13 -4.08 22.01
N GLN A 607 16.77 -3.56 20.82
CA GLN A 607 15.44 -3.03 20.57
C GLN A 607 14.34 -4.10 20.61
N ILE A 608 14.62 -5.31 20.14
CA ILE A 608 13.68 -6.45 20.19
C ILE A 608 13.45 -6.87 21.64
N LEU A 609 14.51 -7.02 22.43
CA LEU A 609 14.41 -7.42 23.84
C LEU A 609 13.62 -6.39 24.68
N LEU A 610 13.85 -5.10 24.44
CA LEU A 610 13.07 -4.03 25.08
C LEU A 610 11.59 -4.10 24.66
N ALA A 611 11.30 -4.26 23.37
CA ALA A 611 9.94 -4.37 22.89
C ALA A 611 9.21 -5.63 23.43
N ALA A 612 9.90 -6.75 23.58
CA ALA A 612 9.36 -7.97 24.17
C ALA A 612 9.03 -7.76 25.65
N ALA A 613 9.93 -7.11 26.39
CA ALA A 613 9.69 -6.76 27.79
C ALA A 613 8.49 -5.79 27.96
N GLU A 614 8.39 -4.77 27.11
CA GLU A 614 7.25 -3.84 27.08
C GLU A 614 5.92 -4.54 26.74
N ALA A 615 5.97 -5.56 25.88
CA ALA A 615 4.79 -6.36 25.50
C ALA A 615 4.41 -7.42 26.55
N GLY A 616 5.22 -7.63 27.61
CA GLY A 616 5.02 -8.67 28.60
C GLY A 616 5.37 -10.07 28.10
N THR A 617 6.15 -10.20 27.02
CA THR A 617 6.60 -11.45 26.45
C THR A 617 7.74 -12.04 27.27
N SER A 618 7.63 -13.32 27.67
CA SER A 618 8.70 -14.04 28.38
C SER A 618 9.86 -14.32 27.42
N ILE A 619 11.10 -14.02 27.82
CA ILE A 619 12.28 -14.27 27.01
C ILE A 619 13.00 -15.51 27.53
N ARG A 620 13.31 -16.45 26.63
CA ARG A 620 14.08 -17.66 26.91
C ARG A 620 15.29 -17.79 26.01
N TYR A 621 16.45 -17.94 26.61
CA TYR A 621 17.70 -18.23 25.91
C TYR A 621 17.83 -19.73 25.67
N VAL A 622 18.11 -20.14 24.46
CA VAL A 622 18.32 -21.53 24.08
C VAL A 622 19.83 -21.84 24.18
N THR A 623 20.21 -22.51 25.25
CA THR A 623 21.60 -22.90 25.58
C THR A 623 21.87 -24.39 25.32
N GLN A 624 20.81 -25.18 25.26
CA GLN A 624 20.82 -26.61 24.96
C GLN A 624 19.58 -26.98 24.17
N ASP A 625 19.57 -28.15 23.56
CA ASP A 625 18.42 -28.61 22.79
C ASP A 625 17.17 -28.65 23.64
N LEU A 626 16.09 -28.16 23.04
CA LEU A 626 14.82 -28.03 23.73
C LEU A 626 13.71 -28.71 22.93
N VAL A 627 13.04 -29.67 23.54
CA VAL A 627 11.87 -30.32 22.94
C VAL A 627 10.61 -29.76 23.61
N LEU A 628 9.75 -29.17 22.83
CA LEU A 628 8.48 -28.57 23.24
C LEU A 628 7.34 -29.45 22.72
N PRO A 629 6.67 -30.22 23.59
CA PRO A 629 5.53 -31.04 23.18
C PRO A 629 4.36 -30.14 22.75
N GLN A 630 3.60 -30.61 21.77
CA GLN A 630 2.39 -29.97 21.24
C GLN A 630 1.33 -31.05 21.05
N GLU A 631 0.05 -30.65 21.05
CA GLU A 631 -1.04 -31.55 20.67
C GLU A 631 -0.91 -31.92 19.18
N GLY A 632 -0.70 -33.20 18.86
CA GLY A 632 -0.47 -33.69 17.49
C GLY A 632 0.96 -33.50 16.97
N GLY A 633 1.98 -33.33 17.86
CA GLY A 633 3.36 -33.26 17.44
C GLY A 633 4.34 -32.73 18.50
N SER A 634 5.50 -32.30 18.04
CA SER A 634 6.53 -31.66 18.87
C SER A 634 7.33 -30.63 18.06
N LEU A 635 7.91 -29.70 18.78
CA LEU A 635 8.84 -28.72 18.26
C LEU A 635 10.19 -28.90 18.94
N THR A 636 11.20 -29.28 18.18
CA THR A 636 12.57 -29.39 18.67
C THR A 636 13.36 -28.19 18.23
N ILE A 637 13.94 -27.46 19.16
CA ILE A 637 14.85 -26.35 18.91
C ILE A 637 16.25 -26.83 19.23
N PHE A 638 17.10 -26.96 18.22
CA PHE A 638 18.51 -27.30 18.37
C PHE A 638 19.29 -26.06 18.76
N ALA A 639 20.11 -26.18 19.79
CA ALA A 639 20.97 -25.12 20.26
C ALA A 639 22.03 -24.74 19.20
N PRO A 640 22.60 -23.52 19.25
CA PRO A 640 23.63 -23.12 18.32
C PRO A 640 24.85 -24.04 18.43
N THR A 641 25.36 -24.53 17.28
CA THR A 641 26.51 -25.45 17.22
C THR A 641 27.84 -24.74 16.96
N GLY A 642 27.83 -23.38 16.84
CA GLY A 642 28.99 -22.55 16.53
C GLY A 642 29.65 -21.90 17.75
N GLU A 643 30.79 -21.24 17.54
CA GLU A 643 31.43 -20.38 18.54
C GLU A 643 30.73 -19.03 18.66
N LYS A 644 30.93 -18.32 19.79
CA LYS A 644 30.22 -17.11 20.19
C LYS A 644 30.26 -15.96 19.16
N ASP A 645 31.26 -15.94 18.30
CA ASP A 645 31.51 -14.88 17.32
C ASP A 645 31.35 -15.36 15.85
N GLU A 646 30.84 -16.57 15.63
CA GLU A 646 30.55 -17.05 14.27
C GLU A 646 29.26 -16.40 13.75
N GLU A 647 29.35 -15.77 12.59
CA GLU A 647 28.33 -14.98 11.91
C GLU A 647 27.03 -15.76 11.61
N ASN A 648 26.98 -17.08 11.80
CA ASN A 648 25.86 -17.95 11.48
C ASN A 648 25.59 -19.03 12.54
N ALA A 649 25.93 -18.78 13.80
CA ALA A 649 25.58 -19.64 14.92
C ALA A 649 24.10 -19.44 15.32
N GLY A 650 23.18 -19.87 14.46
CA GLY A 650 21.75 -19.76 14.67
C GLY A 650 21.10 -21.01 15.25
N LEU A 651 19.83 -20.90 15.64
CA LEU A 651 18.98 -22.02 16.02
C LEU A 651 18.52 -22.77 14.77
N CYS A 652 18.46 -24.09 14.86
CA CYS A 652 17.75 -24.93 13.91
C CYS A 652 16.45 -25.44 14.57
N VAL A 653 15.39 -25.54 13.80
CA VAL A 653 14.06 -25.93 14.33
C VAL A 653 13.52 -27.10 13.52
N LEU A 654 13.11 -28.15 14.22
CA LEU A 654 12.35 -29.26 13.65
C LEU A 654 10.91 -29.19 14.17
N ALA A 655 9.98 -28.93 13.30
CA ALA A 655 8.55 -28.99 13.58
C ALA A 655 8.03 -30.36 13.13
N ALA A 656 7.82 -31.26 14.06
CA ALA A 656 7.27 -32.59 13.83
C ALA A 656 5.76 -32.58 14.07
N CYS A 657 4.99 -32.93 13.06
CA CYS A 657 3.54 -33.07 13.09
C CYS A 657 3.16 -34.50 12.68
N GLU A 658 1.96 -34.96 13.07
CA GLU A 658 1.48 -36.31 12.71
C GLU A 658 1.53 -36.62 11.22
N LYS A 659 1.43 -35.61 10.36
CA LYS A 659 1.33 -35.77 8.91
C LYS A 659 2.59 -35.38 8.13
N TYR A 660 3.45 -34.52 8.70
CA TYR A 660 4.66 -34.05 8.06
C TYR A 660 5.65 -33.47 9.06
N ASP A 661 6.91 -33.64 8.77
CA ASP A 661 8.01 -33.00 9.52
C ASP A 661 8.66 -31.92 8.67
N ILE A 662 8.97 -30.80 9.29
CA ILE A 662 9.59 -29.65 8.64
C ILE A 662 10.88 -29.28 9.37
N LEU A 663 12.00 -29.30 8.65
CA LEU A 663 13.27 -28.83 9.16
C LEU A 663 13.54 -27.41 8.67
N ILE A 664 13.87 -26.52 9.60
CA ILE A 664 14.17 -25.10 9.37
C ILE A 664 15.57 -24.84 9.88
N THR A 665 16.50 -24.51 8.98
CA THR A 665 17.92 -24.36 9.30
C THR A 665 18.36 -22.92 9.53
N GLY A 666 17.45 -21.94 9.38
CA GLY A 666 17.85 -20.50 9.38
C GLY A 666 18.93 -20.26 8.35
N ASP A 667 19.95 -19.51 8.71
CA ASP A 667 21.05 -19.16 7.81
C ASP A 667 22.31 -20.01 8.00
N LEU A 668 22.15 -21.25 8.50
CA LEU A 668 23.27 -22.17 8.69
C LEU A 668 24.04 -22.35 7.38
N THR A 669 25.37 -22.17 7.47
CA THR A 669 26.28 -22.51 6.40
C THR A 669 26.47 -24.03 6.30
N ALA A 670 26.98 -24.54 5.18
CA ALA A 670 27.27 -25.96 5.01
C ALA A 670 28.18 -26.51 6.13
N GLN A 671 29.10 -25.70 6.66
CA GLN A 671 29.94 -26.09 7.80
C GLN A 671 29.11 -26.27 9.09
N ALA A 672 28.19 -25.37 9.37
CA ALA A 672 27.31 -25.48 10.51
C ALA A 672 26.32 -26.64 10.35
N GLU A 673 25.81 -26.89 9.13
CA GLU A 673 25.02 -28.08 8.82
C GLU A 673 25.78 -29.39 9.08
N TYR A 674 27.07 -29.47 8.71
CA TYR A 674 27.93 -30.63 9.01
C TYR A 674 28.10 -30.83 10.53
N ARG A 675 28.28 -29.75 11.30
CA ARG A 675 28.33 -29.82 12.76
C ARG A 675 27.01 -30.34 13.33
N LEU A 676 25.86 -29.82 12.87
CA LEU A 676 24.53 -30.28 13.27
C LEU A 676 24.37 -31.79 13.01
N LEU A 677 24.74 -32.27 11.83
CA LEU A 677 24.68 -33.68 11.46
C LEU A 677 25.65 -34.57 12.25
N SER A 678 26.78 -34.02 12.73
CA SER A 678 27.70 -34.75 13.57
C SER A 678 27.23 -34.92 15.01
N LEU A 679 26.44 -34.01 15.49
CA LEU A 679 25.90 -34.02 16.86
C LEU A 679 24.51 -34.70 16.96
N HIS A 680 23.74 -34.69 15.88
CA HIS A 680 22.36 -35.15 15.87
C HIS A 680 22.07 -36.10 14.72
N THR A 681 21.32 -37.14 14.98
CA THR A 681 20.66 -37.95 13.96
C THR A 681 19.32 -37.28 13.60
N LEU A 682 19.29 -36.54 12.50
CA LEU A 682 18.06 -35.89 12.05
C LEU A 682 17.11 -36.91 11.42
N PRO A 683 15.78 -36.82 11.69
CA PRO A 683 14.80 -37.65 11.01
C PRO A 683 14.67 -37.24 9.54
N GLN A 684 14.07 -38.12 8.74
CA GLN A 684 13.59 -37.71 7.42
C GLN A 684 12.48 -36.67 7.61
N ALA A 685 12.55 -35.56 6.88
CA ALA A 685 11.56 -34.50 6.96
C ALA A 685 10.89 -34.30 5.59
N ALA A 686 9.58 -34.29 5.56
CA ALA A 686 8.83 -34.07 4.31
C ALA A 686 9.21 -32.71 3.66
N VAL A 687 9.51 -31.69 4.47
CA VAL A 687 9.88 -30.38 3.99
C VAL A 687 11.17 -29.89 4.63
N LEU A 688 12.06 -29.35 3.82
CA LEU A 688 13.22 -28.59 4.25
C LEU A 688 13.02 -27.12 3.87
N VAL A 689 13.14 -26.21 4.82
CA VAL A 689 13.34 -24.79 4.53
C VAL A 689 14.80 -24.55 4.21
N ALA A 690 15.07 -24.10 2.97
CA ALA A 690 16.44 -23.91 2.51
C ALA A 690 17.17 -22.86 3.33
N GLY A 691 18.37 -23.18 3.77
CA GLY A 691 19.20 -22.28 4.54
C GLY A 691 19.61 -21.05 3.73
N HIS A 692 19.66 -19.89 4.43
CA HIS A 692 20.17 -18.62 3.92
C HIS A 692 19.52 -18.22 2.58
N HIS A 693 18.20 -18.32 2.51
CA HIS A 693 17.39 -17.99 1.32
C HIS A 693 17.82 -18.74 0.04
N GLY A 694 18.46 -19.91 0.19
CA GLY A 694 19.02 -20.65 -0.93
C GLY A 694 20.37 -20.14 -1.41
N ALA A 695 21.19 -19.58 -0.53
CA ALA A 695 22.57 -19.18 -0.82
C ALA A 695 23.41 -20.36 -1.31
N ALA A 696 24.48 -20.08 -2.06
CA ALA A 696 25.41 -21.11 -2.57
C ALA A 696 26.11 -21.87 -1.45
N THR A 697 26.30 -21.23 -0.29
CA THR A 697 27.02 -21.71 0.90
C THR A 697 26.19 -22.55 1.85
N SER A 698 24.89 -22.73 1.59
CA SER A 698 23.94 -23.42 2.48
C SER A 698 23.20 -24.53 1.73
N THR A 699 22.38 -25.31 2.44
CA THR A 699 21.61 -26.45 1.90
C THR A 699 22.56 -27.47 1.21
N SER A 700 23.50 -27.99 2.01
CA SER A 700 24.52 -28.89 1.55
C SER A 700 23.97 -30.24 1.05
N GLU A 701 24.74 -30.92 0.21
CA GLU A 701 24.37 -32.26 -0.26
C GLU A 701 24.27 -33.27 0.91
N ALA A 702 25.12 -33.11 1.94
CA ALA A 702 25.08 -33.95 3.13
C ALA A 702 23.76 -33.79 3.89
N LEU A 703 23.28 -32.56 4.06
CA LEU A 703 21.99 -32.28 4.67
C LEU A 703 20.84 -32.89 3.86
N LEU A 704 20.82 -32.67 2.54
CA LEU A 704 19.81 -33.22 1.63
C LEU A 704 19.77 -34.75 1.66
N ARG A 705 20.91 -35.41 1.73
CA ARG A 705 21.01 -36.90 1.84
C ARG A 705 20.52 -37.40 3.21
N ALA A 706 20.81 -36.66 4.28
CA ALA A 706 20.41 -37.05 5.64
C ALA A 706 18.90 -36.91 5.83
N VAL A 707 18.34 -35.76 5.44
CA VAL A 707 16.94 -35.38 5.67
C VAL A 707 15.99 -35.95 4.59
N ARG A 708 16.43 -36.15 3.36
CA ARG A 708 15.70 -36.66 2.19
C ARG A 708 14.33 -35.97 2.02
N PRO A 709 14.30 -34.65 1.84
CA PRO A 709 13.03 -33.94 1.77
C PRO A 709 12.28 -34.25 0.47
N GLU A 710 10.96 -34.34 0.57
CA GLU A 710 10.07 -34.41 -0.61
C GLU A 710 9.98 -33.03 -1.30
N ALA A 711 10.00 -31.96 -0.49
CA ALA A 711 9.95 -30.58 -0.95
C ALA A 711 10.94 -29.67 -0.21
N VAL A 712 11.49 -28.71 -0.94
CA VAL A 712 12.32 -27.66 -0.38
C VAL A 712 11.64 -26.32 -0.61
N PHE A 713 11.41 -25.60 0.49
CA PHE A 713 10.83 -24.26 0.47
C PHE A 713 11.93 -23.23 0.57
N ILE A 714 11.86 -22.21 -0.28
CA ILE A 714 12.84 -21.14 -0.34
C ILE A 714 12.12 -19.80 -0.16
N SER A 715 12.44 -19.10 0.92
CA SER A 715 12.00 -17.72 1.13
C SER A 715 13.00 -16.78 0.46
N ALA A 716 12.58 -16.08 -0.60
CA ALA A 716 13.42 -15.13 -1.31
C ALA A 716 12.57 -14.00 -1.89
N GLY A 717 13.16 -12.82 -2.00
CA GLY A 717 12.51 -11.69 -2.64
C GLY A 717 12.64 -11.72 -4.15
N ALA A 718 11.60 -11.32 -4.86
CA ALA A 718 11.69 -11.02 -6.29
C ALA A 718 12.71 -9.88 -6.49
N ASP A 719 13.61 -10.05 -7.44
CA ASP A 719 14.65 -9.05 -7.77
C ASP A 719 15.64 -8.73 -6.62
N ASN A 720 15.86 -9.68 -5.69
CA ASN A 720 16.82 -9.47 -4.63
C ASN A 720 18.26 -9.28 -5.18
N ARG A 721 18.99 -8.36 -4.54
CA ARG A 721 20.36 -8.00 -4.95
C ARG A 721 21.41 -9.10 -4.69
N PHE A 722 21.08 -10.09 -3.87
CA PHE A 722 21.98 -11.16 -3.46
C PHE A 722 22.05 -12.30 -4.49
N GLY A 723 21.13 -12.32 -5.46
CA GLY A 723 21.02 -13.38 -6.46
C GLY A 723 20.51 -14.70 -5.87
N HIS A 724 19.79 -14.66 -4.76
CA HIS A 724 19.16 -15.83 -4.14
C HIS A 724 17.81 -16.15 -4.80
N PRO A 725 17.46 -17.46 -4.93
CA PRO A 725 18.31 -18.62 -4.65
C PRO A 725 19.39 -18.80 -5.72
N ALA A 726 20.58 -19.21 -5.28
CA ALA A 726 21.73 -19.45 -6.16
C ALA A 726 21.47 -20.64 -7.10
N ALA A 727 21.94 -20.52 -8.34
CA ALA A 727 21.77 -21.58 -9.35
C ALA A 727 22.38 -22.94 -8.91
N GLN A 728 23.47 -22.89 -8.17
CA GLN A 728 24.15 -24.07 -7.62
C GLN A 728 23.29 -24.79 -6.58
N THR A 729 22.62 -24.04 -5.71
CA THR A 729 21.71 -24.59 -4.69
C THR A 729 20.48 -25.21 -5.34
N LEU A 730 19.88 -24.53 -6.32
CA LEU A 730 18.78 -25.08 -7.10
C LEU A 730 19.17 -26.37 -7.83
N ALA A 731 20.39 -26.47 -8.37
CA ALA A 731 20.88 -27.67 -9.01
C ALA A 731 21.03 -28.85 -8.01
N ARG A 732 21.60 -28.60 -6.80
CA ARG A 732 21.73 -29.61 -5.74
C ARG A 732 20.35 -30.11 -5.28
N ILE A 733 19.39 -29.24 -5.06
CA ILE A 733 18.05 -29.62 -4.64
C ILE A 733 17.37 -30.48 -5.73
N ARG A 734 17.46 -30.07 -7.00
CA ARG A 734 16.91 -30.89 -8.11
C ARG A 734 17.56 -32.26 -8.22
N GLN A 735 18.86 -32.35 -8.00
CA GLN A 735 19.60 -33.63 -7.99
C GLN A 735 19.18 -34.56 -6.85
N SER A 736 18.73 -34.01 -5.70
CA SER A 736 18.18 -34.83 -4.60
C SER A 736 16.77 -35.37 -4.91
N GLY A 737 16.10 -34.93 -5.97
CA GLY A 737 14.75 -35.33 -6.33
C GLY A 737 13.64 -34.52 -5.63
N ALA A 738 13.96 -33.57 -4.77
CA ALA A 738 12.99 -32.77 -4.06
C ALA A 738 12.32 -31.71 -4.96
N ALA A 739 11.02 -31.51 -4.77
CA ALA A 739 10.28 -30.41 -5.40
C ALA A 739 10.71 -29.04 -4.80
N VAL A 740 10.78 -28.00 -5.63
CA VAL A 740 11.18 -26.66 -5.19
C VAL A 740 10.00 -25.70 -5.23
N TYR A 741 9.70 -25.06 -4.10
CA TYR A 741 8.71 -23.99 -3.98
C TYR A 741 9.39 -22.71 -3.51
N ARG A 742 9.08 -21.57 -4.14
CA ARG A 742 9.76 -20.29 -3.90
C ARG A 742 8.75 -19.19 -3.69
N THR A 743 8.95 -18.36 -2.66
CA THR A 743 8.05 -17.24 -2.37
C THR A 743 8.07 -16.16 -3.45
N ASP A 744 9.22 -15.90 -4.09
CA ASP A 744 9.36 -14.93 -5.17
C ASP A 744 8.61 -15.28 -6.47
N LEU A 745 8.17 -16.55 -6.61
CA LEU A 745 7.41 -17.04 -7.76
C LEU A 745 5.95 -17.34 -7.41
N SER A 746 5.68 -17.81 -6.20
CA SER A 746 4.38 -18.33 -5.79
C SER A 746 3.68 -17.50 -4.71
N GLY A 747 4.34 -16.44 -4.20
CA GLY A 747 3.86 -15.73 -3.03
C GLY A 747 3.92 -16.61 -1.77
N THR A 748 3.03 -16.39 -0.81
CA THR A 748 2.94 -17.20 0.42
C THR A 748 2.63 -18.67 0.13
N ILE A 749 3.47 -19.57 0.63
CA ILE A 749 3.36 -21.03 0.48
C ILE A 749 2.74 -21.61 1.75
N THR A 750 1.70 -22.43 1.61
CA THR A 750 1.01 -23.02 2.77
C THR A 750 0.80 -24.53 2.60
N ILE A 751 1.11 -25.30 3.66
CA ILE A 751 0.75 -26.70 3.79
C ILE A 751 -0.37 -26.81 4.85
N ARG A 752 -1.32 -27.66 4.60
CA ARG A 752 -2.40 -28.00 5.55
C ARG A 752 -2.39 -29.51 5.77
N GLY A 753 -2.41 -29.91 7.03
CA GLY A 753 -2.40 -31.30 7.47
C GLY A 753 -3.76 -31.84 7.90
#